data_3517c0bde78f94eb470d9a9050d8a849
#
_entry.id   3517c0bde78f94eb470d9a9050d8a849
#
_cell.length_a   1.000
_cell.length_b   1.000
_cell.length_c   1.000
_cell.angle_alpha   90.00
_cell.angle_beta   90.00
_cell.angle_gamma   90.00
#
_symmetry.space_group_name_H-M   'P 1'
#
loop_
_entity.id
_entity.type
_entity.pdbx_description
1 polymer ?
#
loop_
_entity_poly.entity_id
_entity_poly.type
_entity_poly.pdbx_seq_one_letter_code
_entity_poly.pdbx_strand_id
1 'polypeptide(L)'
;MDTLLPSTALASLKEFATLVKKDPHAELECKLLSNQIHTKDVADRISNSIQLYSRGAPVHEHRATFSYSDGLRVVVVGAENILKVCTTGSFRGVPINVEQKRRYFDVVTALQGKSHVVDVPDAGVRLTLCHEQHLRKDFSGAPMDSASHVRVIHRKSWTSLDGIVRYDFSQTKSKTKATKTLADILKQNPTYELELEVVDRTKSADDIAASVVRHIQPVLAAFQGSQFVLSASDLQRYQMEFEMTRTPFLNPVTLERRHLLADRPNNILSGYTVTNKADGERCFLVVMRDRRVLRFTPSSVVTWTGLTATKDIHIGSILDGEYLKDRNQFCIFDVYWYRGRDVRRLPLYVSETDMNKSRLGCARSFVGDIPVDFTTQLGGNPLRVTTKLFLAGDGTAMQEAIRKILSTEFEYPTDGLVFTPRASPVGPVTERRGKTWLTVYKWKPASHNSIDFLVKLKNGESFDTTLGKRVVKGTLYISRTPGDIVYPCETMTGEYAVPDISPEERVQSETRDRVPSPFQPSVPRAPDAHVISVPLDTRGTPVDAEGERVEDNTIIECSYDTDKGRWIIMRTRYDKTHQYRVLGRPQFGNDIAVADAIWTNIHVPITEEMIRTLVDTPPDATFEDDLYYRDNLDARDRILRDVYGFHNRIKDDLYRSSIKAGDSLLELAVGRAGDLLKWKRTKPSLVVGVDSSMSCITSPRQGACVRYLKEKA
;
A
#
# COMPACT_ATOMS: atom_id res chain seq x y z
N MET A 1 -17.21 -29.78 -8.71
CA MET A 1 -16.45 -28.63 -9.22
C MET A 1 -17.48 -27.59 -9.65
N ASP A 2 -17.67 -26.58 -8.84
CA ASP A 2 -18.49 -25.44 -9.25
C ASP A 2 -17.79 -24.80 -10.45
N THR A 3 -18.48 -24.77 -11.57
CA THR A 3 -17.91 -24.31 -12.82
C THR A 3 -17.63 -22.82 -12.70
N LEU A 4 -16.37 -22.43 -12.89
CA LEU A 4 -15.90 -21.04 -12.89
C LEU A 4 -16.78 -20.13 -13.78
N LEU A 5 -17.30 -20.70 -14.86
CA LEU A 5 -18.22 -20.04 -15.77
C LEU A 5 -19.65 -20.53 -15.57
N PRO A 6 -20.65 -19.64 -15.56
CA PRO A 6 -22.06 -20.02 -15.59
C PRO A 6 -22.39 -20.91 -16.80
N SER A 7 -23.40 -21.77 -16.68
CA SER A 7 -23.82 -22.67 -17.77
C SER A 7 -24.10 -21.96 -19.08
N THR A 8 -24.66 -20.75 -19.04
CA THR A 8 -24.91 -19.90 -20.21
C THR A 8 -23.63 -19.45 -20.89
N ALA A 9 -22.62 -19.01 -20.13
CA ALA A 9 -21.32 -18.60 -20.65
C ALA A 9 -20.55 -19.79 -21.22
N LEU A 10 -20.64 -20.98 -20.57
CA LEU A 10 -20.05 -22.21 -21.06
C LEU A 10 -20.69 -22.66 -22.38
N ALA A 11 -22.01 -22.54 -22.52
CA ALA A 11 -22.70 -22.83 -23.78
C ALA A 11 -22.24 -21.90 -24.91
N SER A 12 -22.12 -20.59 -24.64
CA SER A 12 -21.58 -19.63 -25.61
C SER A 12 -20.13 -19.93 -25.98
N LEU A 13 -19.30 -20.30 -25.01
CA LEU A 13 -17.90 -20.69 -25.26
C LEU A 13 -17.81 -21.91 -26.19
N LYS A 14 -18.66 -22.92 -26.01
CA LYS A 14 -18.73 -24.10 -26.90
C LYS A 14 -19.24 -23.73 -28.30
N GLU A 15 -20.20 -22.81 -28.40
CA GLU A 15 -20.65 -22.30 -29.69
C GLU A 15 -19.51 -21.58 -30.42
N PHE A 16 -18.79 -20.68 -29.74
CA PHE A 16 -17.64 -19.97 -30.29
C PHE A 16 -16.52 -20.94 -30.72
N ALA A 17 -16.22 -21.94 -29.89
CA ALA A 17 -15.26 -22.98 -30.24
C ALA A 17 -15.67 -23.76 -31.51
N THR A 18 -16.97 -24.01 -31.70
CA THR A 18 -17.48 -24.66 -32.91
C THR A 18 -17.30 -23.78 -34.15
N LEU A 19 -17.46 -22.47 -34.03
CA LEU A 19 -17.28 -21.50 -35.13
C LEU A 19 -15.81 -21.38 -35.51
N VAL A 20 -14.91 -21.29 -34.54
CA VAL A 20 -13.45 -21.25 -34.77
C VAL A 20 -12.92 -22.48 -35.51
N LYS A 21 -13.53 -23.64 -35.32
CA LYS A 21 -13.18 -24.85 -36.08
C LYS A 21 -13.60 -24.79 -37.56
N LYS A 22 -14.70 -24.10 -37.84
CA LYS A 22 -15.29 -24.03 -39.19
C LYS A 22 -14.72 -22.93 -40.03
N ASP A 23 -14.32 -21.81 -39.40
CA ASP A 23 -13.86 -20.60 -40.09
C ASP A 23 -12.39 -20.32 -39.74
N PRO A 24 -11.48 -20.37 -40.72
CA PRO A 24 -10.06 -20.11 -40.49
C PRO A 24 -9.77 -18.66 -40.09
N HIS A 25 -10.70 -17.72 -40.30
CA HIS A 25 -10.57 -16.32 -39.92
C HIS A 25 -11.22 -16.00 -38.57
N ALA A 26 -11.97 -16.94 -37.99
CA ALA A 26 -12.54 -16.78 -36.67
C ALA A 26 -11.44 -16.89 -35.60
N GLU A 27 -11.45 -15.96 -34.64
CA GLU A 27 -10.52 -15.89 -33.51
C GLU A 27 -11.31 -15.85 -32.20
N LEU A 28 -11.07 -16.83 -31.33
CA LEU A 28 -11.68 -16.90 -30.01
C LEU A 28 -10.67 -16.49 -28.96
N GLU A 29 -10.99 -15.44 -28.23
CA GLU A 29 -10.19 -14.90 -27.17
C GLU A 29 -10.96 -14.89 -25.84
N CYS A 30 -10.29 -15.30 -24.77
CA CYS A 30 -10.73 -15.08 -23.38
C CYS A 30 -9.83 -14.04 -22.75
N LYS A 31 -10.39 -12.91 -22.32
CA LYS A 31 -9.64 -11.78 -21.75
C LYS A 31 -10.02 -11.58 -20.28
N LEU A 32 -9.09 -11.12 -19.46
CA LEU A 32 -9.46 -10.49 -18.20
C LEU A 32 -10.22 -9.19 -18.51
N LEU A 33 -11.31 -8.93 -17.79
CA LEU A 33 -12.03 -7.67 -17.90
C LEU A 33 -11.06 -6.51 -17.61
N SER A 34 -11.10 -5.49 -18.47
CA SER A 34 -10.21 -4.33 -18.41
C SER A 34 -10.21 -3.70 -17.01
N ASN A 35 -9.07 -3.19 -16.59
CA ASN A 35 -8.78 -2.57 -15.29
C ASN A 35 -8.48 -3.53 -14.12
N GLN A 36 -8.19 -4.79 -14.35
CA GLN A 36 -7.86 -5.72 -13.26
C GLN A 36 -6.36 -5.85 -12.98
N ILE A 37 -5.49 -5.73 -13.99
CA ILE A 37 -4.03 -5.82 -13.80
C ILE A 37 -3.46 -4.40 -13.69
N HIS A 38 -3.36 -3.89 -12.47
CA HIS A 38 -3.00 -2.48 -12.24
C HIS A 38 -1.56 -2.27 -11.79
N THR A 39 -0.92 -3.30 -11.25
CA THR A 39 0.40 -3.19 -10.62
C THR A 39 1.35 -4.21 -11.22
N LYS A 40 2.64 -3.88 -11.20
CA LYS A 40 3.69 -4.76 -11.72
C LYS A 40 3.75 -6.08 -10.94
N ASP A 41 3.58 -6.05 -9.62
CA ASP A 41 3.61 -7.26 -8.79
C ASP A 41 2.48 -8.25 -9.13
N VAL A 42 1.27 -7.74 -9.43
CA VAL A 42 0.16 -8.56 -9.93
C VAL A 42 0.51 -9.14 -11.31
N ALA A 43 1.08 -8.30 -12.19
CA ALA A 43 1.51 -8.70 -13.52
C ALA A 43 2.58 -9.80 -13.46
N ASP A 44 3.56 -9.67 -12.57
CA ASP A 44 4.62 -10.65 -12.37
C ASP A 44 4.09 -11.96 -11.77
N ARG A 45 3.16 -11.91 -10.80
CA ARG A 45 2.50 -13.11 -10.27
C ARG A 45 1.75 -13.87 -11.36
N ILE A 46 1.02 -13.17 -12.22
CA ILE A 46 0.30 -13.78 -13.35
C ILE A 46 1.30 -14.40 -14.33
N SER A 47 2.34 -13.67 -14.71
CA SER A 47 3.39 -14.14 -15.63
C SER A 47 4.09 -15.39 -15.10
N ASN A 48 4.45 -15.41 -13.82
CA ASN A 48 5.05 -16.57 -13.15
C ASN A 48 4.08 -17.77 -13.08
N SER A 49 2.80 -17.50 -12.82
CA SER A 49 1.77 -18.54 -12.84
C SER A 49 1.62 -19.15 -14.23
N ILE A 50 1.52 -18.34 -15.28
CA ILE A 50 1.43 -18.81 -16.67
C ILE A 50 2.60 -19.72 -17.01
N GLN A 51 3.82 -19.36 -16.60
CA GLN A 51 5.02 -20.17 -16.87
C GLN A 51 4.90 -21.61 -16.36
N LEU A 52 4.23 -21.82 -15.21
CA LEU A 52 4.00 -23.15 -14.64
C LEU A 52 3.02 -24.01 -15.44
N TYR A 53 2.11 -23.39 -16.19
CA TYR A 53 1.07 -24.06 -17.00
C TYR A 53 1.35 -24.01 -18.50
N SER A 54 2.59 -23.68 -18.89
CA SER A 54 3.02 -23.48 -20.27
C SER A 54 4.17 -24.38 -20.68
N ARG A 55 4.35 -24.57 -22.00
CA ARG A 55 5.48 -25.27 -22.60
C ARG A 55 6.60 -24.27 -22.90
N GLY A 56 7.79 -24.52 -22.35
CA GLY A 56 8.99 -23.77 -22.67
C GLY A 56 8.99 -22.29 -22.21
N ALA A 57 9.95 -21.54 -22.72
CA ALA A 57 10.10 -20.12 -22.45
C ALA A 57 9.14 -19.26 -23.28
N PRO A 58 8.79 -18.03 -22.82
CA PRO A 58 7.93 -17.14 -23.59
C PRO A 58 8.61 -16.66 -24.88
N VAL A 59 7.80 -16.46 -25.91
CA VAL A 59 8.21 -15.73 -27.11
C VAL A 59 7.94 -14.23 -26.85
N HIS A 60 8.96 -13.39 -27.10
CA HIS A 60 8.86 -11.97 -26.94
C HIS A 60 8.61 -11.28 -28.27
N GLU A 61 7.61 -10.40 -28.32
CA GLU A 61 7.31 -9.58 -29.49
C GLU A 61 7.15 -8.10 -29.10
N HIS A 62 7.81 -7.22 -29.86
CA HIS A 62 7.53 -5.78 -29.84
C HIS A 62 6.71 -5.42 -31.06
N ARG A 63 5.54 -4.82 -30.86
CA ARG A 63 4.66 -4.40 -31.96
C ARG A 63 4.08 -3.01 -31.73
N ALA A 64 3.91 -2.25 -32.79
CA ALA A 64 3.13 -1.03 -32.79
C ALA A 64 1.92 -1.22 -33.72
N THR A 65 0.72 -0.94 -33.23
CA THR A 65 -0.53 -1.12 -33.97
C THR A 65 -1.17 0.24 -34.17
N PHE A 66 -1.45 0.57 -35.41
CA PHE A 66 -2.14 1.78 -35.87
C PHE A 66 -3.51 1.37 -36.40
N SER A 67 -4.56 1.77 -35.70
CA SER A 67 -5.95 1.40 -36.06
C SER A 67 -6.62 2.54 -36.84
N TYR A 68 -7.28 2.17 -37.91
CA TYR A 68 -8.04 3.05 -38.79
C TYR A 68 -9.53 2.67 -38.77
N SER A 69 -10.33 3.30 -39.63
CA SER A 69 -11.75 2.95 -39.82
C SER A 69 -11.90 1.49 -40.28
N ASP A 70 -13.10 0.94 -40.15
CA ASP A 70 -13.46 -0.41 -40.58
C ASP A 70 -12.65 -1.58 -39.98
N GLY A 71 -12.07 -1.37 -38.83
CA GLY A 71 -11.25 -2.40 -38.16
C GLY A 71 -9.91 -2.66 -38.86
N LEU A 72 -9.52 -1.80 -39.79
CA LEU A 72 -8.22 -1.88 -40.45
C LEU A 72 -7.10 -1.53 -39.47
N ARG A 73 -6.03 -2.32 -39.48
CA ARG A 73 -4.84 -2.15 -38.66
C ARG A 73 -3.58 -2.25 -39.47
N VAL A 74 -2.66 -1.33 -39.25
CA VAL A 74 -1.27 -1.44 -39.71
C VAL A 74 -0.42 -1.82 -38.52
N VAL A 75 0.30 -2.92 -38.63
CA VAL A 75 1.11 -3.50 -37.55
C VAL A 75 2.58 -3.48 -37.95
N VAL A 76 3.40 -2.85 -37.13
CA VAL A 76 4.86 -2.83 -37.25
C VAL A 76 5.43 -3.75 -36.19
N VAL A 77 6.20 -4.75 -36.59
CA VAL A 77 6.82 -5.73 -35.68
C VAL A 77 8.32 -5.49 -35.58
N GLY A 78 8.85 -5.63 -34.36
CA GLY A 78 10.26 -5.47 -34.04
C GLY A 78 10.63 -4.08 -33.53
N ALA A 79 11.47 -4.04 -32.49
CA ALA A 79 11.86 -2.80 -31.83
C ALA A 79 12.56 -1.80 -32.76
N GLU A 80 13.42 -2.30 -33.63
CA GLU A 80 14.15 -1.46 -34.63
C GLU A 80 13.20 -0.81 -35.63
N ASN A 81 12.24 -1.58 -36.14
CA ASN A 81 11.22 -1.08 -37.06
C ASN A 81 10.34 -0.01 -36.42
N ILE A 82 9.93 -0.25 -35.16
CA ILE A 82 9.16 0.71 -34.36
C ILE A 82 9.96 1.99 -34.16
N LEU A 83 11.26 1.89 -33.81
CA LEU A 83 12.14 3.04 -33.67
C LEU A 83 12.26 3.82 -34.98
N LYS A 84 12.42 3.12 -36.14
CA LYS A 84 12.47 3.74 -37.45
C LYS A 84 11.19 4.51 -37.78
N VAL A 85 10.04 3.93 -37.47
CA VAL A 85 8.73 4.61 -37.62
C VAL A 85 8.63 5.82 -36.70
N CYS A 86 9.14 5.73 -35.46
CA CYS A 86 9.18 6.86 -34.51
C CYS A 86 10.01 8.03 -35.02
N THR A 87 11.15 7.76 -35.66
CA THR A 87 12.09 8.78 -36.14
C THR A 87 11.67 9.40 -37.49
N THR A 88 11.11 8.59 -38.37
CA THR A 88 10.73 9.04 -39.75
C THR A 88 9.31 9.58 -39.83
N GLY A 89 8.43 9.24 -38.90
CA GLY A 89 7.01 9.56 -38.99
C GLY A 89 6.29 8.88 -40.16
N SER A 90 6.83 7.78 -40.70
CA SER A 90 6.35 7.13 -41.90
C SER A 90 6.54 5.62 -41.86
N PHE A 91 5.66 4.87 -42.52
CA PHE A 91 5.83 3.43 -42.74
C PHE A 91 6.74 3.09 -43.92
N ARG A 92 7.16 4.07 -44.74
CA ARG A 92 7.97 3.82 -45.94
C ARG A 92 9.30 3.16 -45.58
N GLY A 93 9.61 2.05 -46.25
CA GLY A 93 10.82 1.28 -46.03
C GLY A 93 10.87 0.53 -44.69
N VAL A 94 9.72 0.31 -44.07
CA VAL A 94 9.55 -0.53 -42.88
C VAL A 94 8.61 -1.68 -43.23
N PRO A 95 8.95 -2.93 -42.87
CA PRO A 95 8.02 -4.06 -43.01
C PRO A 95 6.75 -3.83 -42.18
N ILE A 96 5.61 -3.90 -42.83
CA ILE A 96 4.30 -3.74 -42.19
C ILE A 96 3.40 -4.94 -42.49
N ASN A 97 2.59 -5.32 -41.49
CA ASN A 97 1.47 -6.24 -41.70
C ASN A 97 0.18 -5.42 -41.72
N VAL A 98 -0.70 -5.73 -42.65
CA VAL A 98 -2.02 -5.10 -42.72
C VAL A 98 -3.06 -6.13 -42.37
N GLU A 99 -3.82 -5.86 -41.32
CA GLU A 99 -4.82 -6.75 -40.76
C GLU A 99 -6.18 -6.06 -40.73
N GLN A 100 -7.25 -6.83 -40.89
CA GLN A 100 -8.59 -6.34 -40.67
C GLN A 100 -9.24 -7.19 -39.60
N LYS A 101 -9.56 -6.57 -38.44
CA LYS A 101 -10.21 -7.22 -37.31
C LYS A 101 -11.59 -6.61 -37.11
N ARG A 102 -12.61 -7.43 -37.28
CA ARG A 102 -14.04 -7.05 -37.16
C ARG A 102 -14.76 -7.95 -36.16
N ARG A 103 -15.91 -7.53 -35.74
CA ARG A 103 -16.83 -8.37 -34.97
C ARG A 103 -17.28 -9.53 -35.84
N TYR A 104 -17.25 -10.75 -35.32
CA TYR A 104 -17.51 -11.96 -36.12
C TYR A 104 -18.87 -11.93 -36.78
N PHE A 105 -19.94 -11.60 -36.03
CA PHE A 105 -21.31 -11.61 -36.54
C PHE A 105 -21.67 -10.41 -37.41
N ASP A 106 -20.83 -9.39 -37.48
CA ASP A 106 -20.98 -8.31 -38.46
C ASP A 106 -20.50 -8.72 -39.85
N VAL A 107 -19.63 -9.74 -39.93
CA VAL A 107 -19.04 -10.24 -41.17
C VAL A 107 -19.82 -11.46 -41.69
N VAL A 108 -20.22 -12.34 -40.79
CA VAL A 108 -20.95 -13.59 -41.14
C VAL A 108 -22.45 -13.36 -41.02
N THR A 109 -23.06 -12.91 -42.14
CA THR A 109 -24.46 -12.43 -42.23
C THR A 109 -25.50 -13.51 -41.85
N ALA A 110 -25.21 -14.79 -41.97
CA ALA A 110 -26.10 -15.90 -41.57
C ALA A 110 -26.37 -15.97 -40.05
N LEU A 111 -25.64 -15.19 -39.24
CA LEU A 111 -25.72 -15.21 -37.78
C LEU A 111 -25.98 -13.79 -37.20
N GLN A 112 -26.48 -12.88 -38.01
CA GLN A 112 -26.83 -11.50 -37.58
C GLN A 112 -27.79 -11.54 -36.37
N GLY A 113 -27.48 -10.65 -35.39
CA GLY A 113 -28.28 -10.54 -34.15
C GLY A 113 -27.75 -11.33 -32.96
N LYS A 114 -26.71 -12.17 -33.12
CA LYS A 114 -26.01 -12.80 -31.99
C LYS A 114 -24.93 -11.89 -31.41
N SER A 115 -24.66 -12.03 -30.13
CA SER A 115 -23.55 -11.33 -29.48
C SER A 115 -22.22 -12.05 -29.73
N HIS A 116 -21.23 -11.35 -30.27
CA HIS A 116 -19.86 -11.80 -30.43
C HIS A 116 -19.03 -11.62 -29.14
N VAL A 117 -19.62 -11.05 -28.09
CA VAL A 117 -19.01 -10.81 -26.80
C VAL A 117 -19.90 -11.39 -25.71
N VAL A 118 -19.31 -12.14 -24.80
CA VAL A 118 -19.95 -12.64 -23.59
C VAL A 118 -19.14 -12.18 -22.40
N ASP A 119 -19.64 -11.19 -21.68
CA ASP A 119 -19.08 -10.76 -20.42
C ASP A 119 -19.52 -11.70 -19.30
N VAL A 120 -18.57 -12.16 -18.51
CA VAL A 120 -18.80 -12.92 -17.29
C VAL A 120 -18.23 -12.13 -16.12
N PRO A 121 -18.93 -11.07 -15.67
CA PRO A 121 -18.42 -10.15 -14.66
C PRO A 121 -18.07 -10.87 -13.35
N ASP A 122 -18.85 -11.88 -13.02
CA ASP A 122 -18.66 -12.65 -11.78
C ASP A 122 -17.37 -13.48 -11.79
N ALA A 123 -16.94 -13.95 -12.95
CA ALA A 123 -15.63 -14.58 -13.13
C ALA A 123 -14.52 -13.56 -13.48
N GLY A 124 -14.86 -12.31 -13.77
CA GLY A 124 -13.89 -11.28 -14.16
C GLY A 124 -13.31 -11.49 -15.56
N VAL A 125 -14.03 -12.18 -16.46
CA VAL A 125 -13.55 -12.50 -17.81
C VAL A 125 -14.54 -12.08 -18.89
N ARG A 126 -14.00 -11.88 -20.09
CA ARG A 126 -14.74 -11.63 -21.34
C ARG A 126 -14.35 -12.63 -22.38
N LEU A 127 -15.33 -13.30 -22.98
CA LEU A 127 -15.17 -14.14 -24.16
C LEU A 127 -15.49 -13.28 -25.39
N THR A 128 -14.62 -13.31 -26.38
CA THR A 128 -14.79 -12.51 -27.62
C THR A 128 -14.57 -13.39 -28.84
N LEU A 129 -15.44 -13.30 -29.80
CA LEU A 129 -15.28 -13.92 -31.12
C LEU A 129 -15.09 -12.81 -32.15
N CYS A 130 -13.93 -12.79 -32.81
CA CYS A 130 -13.58 -11.84 -33.84
C CYS A 130 -13.37 -12.54 -35.19
N HIS A 131 -13.46 -11.79 -36.28
CA HIS A 131 -13.01 -12.19 -37.58
C HIS A 131 -11.75 -11.37 -37.91
N GLU A 132 -10.60 -12.05 -38.07
CA GLU A 132 -9.32 -11.42 -38.37
C GLU A 132 -8.77 -11.97 -39.70
N GLN A 133 -8.41 -11.06 -40.61
CA GLN A 133 -7.89 -11.39 -41.91
C GLN A 133 -6.67 -10.55 -42.24
N HIS A 134 -5.57 -11.19 -42.65
CA HIS A 134 -4.42 -10.51 -43.21
C HIS A 134 -4.71 -10.04 -44.65
N LEU A 135 -4.44 -8.78 -44.90
CA LEU A 135 -4.69 -8.14 -46.21
C LEU A 135 -3.35 -7.91 -46.95
N ARG A 136 -3.31 -8.32 -48.21
CA ARG A 136 -2.20 -8.01 -49.10
C ARG A 136 -2.42 -6.64 -49.76
N LYS A 137 -2.34 -5.57 -48.93
CA LYS A 137 -2.46 -4.18 -49.41
C LYS A 137 -1.25 -3.39 -49.05
N ASP A 138 -0.77 -2.53 -49.96
CA ASP A 138 0.30 -1.57 -49.65
C ASP A 138 -0.31 -0.37 -48.90
N PHE A 139 0.10 -0.21 -47.64
CA PHE A 139 -0.26 0.89 -46.76
C PHE A 139 0.96 1.71 -46.35
N SER A 140 2.12 1.54 -47.04
CA SER A 140 3.35 2.25 -46.72
C SER A 140 3.23 3.78 -46.82
N GLY A 141 2.30 4.26 -47.62
CA GLY A 141 1.95 5.67 -47.75
C GLY A 141 0.81 6.19 -46.87
N ALA A 142 0.24 5.37 -46.00
CA ALA A 142 -0.85 5.80 -45.18
C ALA A 142 -0.43 6.86 -44.14
N PRO A 143 -1.22 7.92 -43.94
CA PRO A 143 -0.92 8.95 -42.94
C PRO A 143 -1.04 8.35 -41.53
N MET A 144 0.03 8.39 -40.75
CA MET A 144 0.05 7.88 -39.38
C MET A 144 -0.87 8.69 -38.47
N ASP A 145 -0.98 9.99 -38.73
CA ASP A 145 -1.79 10.91 -37.90
C ASP A 145 -3.30 10.65 -38.05
N SER A 146 -3.73 10.02 -39.14
CA SER A 146 -5.13 9.62 -39.35
C SER A 146 -5.54 8.35 -38.59
N ALA A 147 -4.60 7.67 -37.93
CA ALA A 147 -4.93 6.54 -37.07
C ALA A 147 -5.76 7.01 -35.89
N SER A 148 -6.94 6.42 -35.75
CA SER A 148 -7.87 6.69 -34.65
C SER A 148 -7.31 6.24 -33.30
N HIS A 149 -6.51 5.18 -33.32
CA HIS A 149 -5.88 4.62 -32.12
C HIS A 149 -4.50 4.08 -32.43
N VAL A 150 -3.54 4.36 -31.54
CA VAL A 150 -2.16 3.86 -31.67
C VAL A 150 -1.78 3.18 -30.36
N ARG A 151 -1.23 1.96 -30.46
CA ARG A 151 -0.77 1.16 -29.34
C ARG A 151 0.65 0.66 -29.59
N VAL A 152 1.52 0.79 -28.60
CA VAL A 152 2.83 0.15 -28.60
C VAL A 152 2.79 -0.94 -27.54
N ILE A 153 3.10 -2.16 -27.95
CA ILE A 153 2.88 -3.37 -27.16
C ILE A 153 4.21 -4.14 -27.08
N HIS A 154 4.60 -4.50 -25.86
CA HIS A 154 5.55 -5.57 -25.61
C HIS A 154 4.80 -6.78 -25.13
N ARG A 155 4.75 -7.83 -25.93
CA ARG A 155 4.00 -9.06 -25.68
C ARG A 155 4.94 -10.19 -25.30
N LYS A 156 4.55 -10.96 -24.31
CA LYS A 156 5.11 -12.27 -23.96
C LYS A 156 4.05 -13.31 -24.26
N SER A 157 4.36 -14.29 -25.10
CA SER A 157 3.43 -15.35 -25.49
C SER A 157 3.92 -16.71 -25.03
N TRP A 158 3.03 -17.50 -24.42
CA TRP A 158 3.30 -18.86 -24.01
C TRP A 158 2.22 -19.79 -24.58
N THR A 159 2.63 -20.97 -25.01
CA THR A 159 1.70 -22.03 -25.39
C THR A 159 1.35 -22.87 -24.16
N SER A 160 0.06 -23.14 -23.93
CA SER A 160 -0.41 -23.97 -22.83
C SER A 160 0.14 -25.40 -22.87
N LEU A 161 0.16 -26.08 -21.72
CA LEU A 161 0.64 -27.48 -21.63
C LEU A 161 -0.10 -28.45 -22.56
N ASP A 162 -1.40 -28.23 -22.79
CA ASP A 162 -2.18 -29.03 -23.73
C ASP A 162 -2.02 -28.61 -25.20
N GLY A 163 -1.44 -27.41 -25.44
CA GLY A 163 -1.17 -26.86 -26.77
C GLY A 163 -2.38 -26.22 -27.44
N ILE A 164 -3.54 -26.16 -26.77
CA ILE A 164 -4.80 -25.68 -27.35
C ILE A 164 -4.91 -24.15 -27.31
N VAL A 165 -4.46 -23.53 -26.21
CA VAL A 165 -4.51 -22.08 -26.03
C VAL A 165 -3.13 -21.47 -25.94
N ARG A 166 -3.02 -20.21 -26.35
CA ARG A 166 -1.85 -19.35 -26.16
C ARG A 166 -2.20 -18.27 -25.16
N TYR A 167 -1.32 -18.04 -24.20
CA TYR A 167 -1.39 -16.87 -23.32
C TYR A 167 -0.61 -15.73 -23.94
N ASP A 168 -1.27 -14.62 -24.15
CA ASP A 168 -0.66 -13.38 -24.65
C ASP A 168 -0.69 -12.34 -23.54
N PHE A 169 0.42 -12.18 -22.84
CA PHE A 169 0.58 -11.18 -21.78
C PHE A 169 1.26 -9.94 -22.35
N SER A 170 0.56 -8.82 -22.36
CA SER A 170 0.96 -7.61 -23.05
C SER A 170 1.15 -6.43 -22.09
N GLN A 171 2.29 -5.74 -22.22
CA GLN A 171 2.51 -4.40 -21.70
C GLN A 171 2.16 -3.42 -22.80
N THR A 172 1.11 -2.63 -22.63
CA THR A 172 0.55 -1.76 -23.66
C THR A 172 0.68 -0.30 -23.27
N LYS A 173 1.15 0.53 -24.22
CA LYS A 173 1.15 1.99 -24.12
C LYS A 173 0.28 2.52 -25.25
N SER A 174 -0.71 3.37 -24.95
CA SER A 174 -1.71 3.79 -25.91
C SER A 174 -1.75 5.30 -26.09
N LYS A 175 -2.17 5.75 -27.27
CA LYS A 175 -2.42 7.17 -27.55
C LYS A 175 -3.50 7.71 -26.61
N THR A 176 -3.21 8.82 -25.97
CA THR A 176 -4.14 9.58 -25.13
C THR A 176 -4.34 10.98 -25.68
N LYS A 177 -5.27 11.75 -25.10
CA LYS A 177 -5.45 13.17 -25.50
C LYS A 177 -4.20 14.03 -25.29
N ALA A 178 -3.31 13.63 -24.38
CA ALA A 178 -2.09 14.35 -24.06
C ALA A 178 -0.88 13.98 -24.98
N THR A 179 -0.95 12.87 -25.72
CA THR A 179 0.15 12.41 -26.58
C THR A 179 0.00 12.96 -27.99
N LYS A 180 1.06 13.65 -28.46
CA LYS A 180 1.13 14.21 -29.83
C LYS A 180 1.92 13.31 -30.78
N THR A 181 2.94 12.64 -30.28
CA THR A 181 3.88 11.82 -31.06
C THR A 181 3.94 10.39 -30.56
N LEU A 182 4.46 9.48 -31.38
CA LEU A 182 4.75 8.11 -30.96
C LEU A 182 5.79 8.06 -29.82
N ALA A 183 6.74 9.00 -29.82
CA ALA A 183 7.73 9.14 -28.74
C ALA A 183 7.06 9.49 -27.39
N ASP A 184 5.98 10.29 -27.41
CA ASP A 184 5.22 10.58 -26.18
C ASP A 184 4.48 9.35 -25.67
N ILE A 185 3.99 8.49 -26.57
CA ILE A 185 3.36 7.21 -26.19
C ILE A 185 4.39 6.31 -25.51
N LEU A 186 5.62 6.26 -26.00
CA LEU A 186 6.69 5.44 -25.42
C LEU A 186 7.10 5.87 -24.01
N LYS A 187 6.91 7.14 -23.65
CA LYS A 187 7.19 7.68 -22.31
C LYS A 187 6.10 7.33 -21.28
N GLN A 188 4.94 6.88 -21.70
CA GLN A 188 3.84 6.54 -20.78
C GLN A 188 4.13 5.29 -19.98
N ASN A 189 3.47 5.18 -18.81
CA ASN A 189 3.43 3.96 -18.05
C ASN A 189 2.60 2.91 -18.79
N PRO A 190 3.06 1.65 -18.84
CA PRO A 190 2.31 0.60 -19.49
C PRO A 190 1.06 0.22 -18.70
N THR A 191 0.01 -0.18 -19.40
CA THR A 191 -1.09 -0.99 -18.86
C THR A 191 -0.81 -2.45 -19.19
N TYR A 192 -1.30 -3.36 -18.34
CA TYR A 192 -1.11 -4.79 -18.54
C TYR A 192 -2.41 -5.42 -19.00
N GLU A 193 -2.32 -6.27 -20.01
CA GLU A 193 -3.46 -6.99 -20.59
C GLU A 193 -3.09 -8.47 -20.71
N LEU A 194 -4.07 -9.34 -20.46
CA LEU A 194 -3.91 -10.78 -20.69
C LEU A 194 -5.07 -11.28 -21.54
N GLU A 195 -4.70 -12.02 -22.57
CA GLU A 195 -5.60 -12.72 -23.48
C GLU A 195 -5.20 -14.20 -23.55
N LEU A 196 -6.17 -15.10 -23.54
CA LEU A 196 -6.01 -16.49 -23.92
C LEU A 196 -6.64 -16.65 -25.28
N GLU A 197 -5.85 -17.03 -26.30
CA GLU A 197 -6.29 -17.25 -27.67
C GLU A 197 -6.26 -18.72 -28.01
N VAL A 198 -7.30 -19.19 -28.68
CA VAL A 198 -7.37 -20.59 -29.18
C VAL A 198 -6.51 -20.72 -30.43
N VAL A 199 -5.46 -21.55 -30.36
CA VAL A 199 -4.49 -21.75 -31.44
C VAL A 199 -4.62 -23.14 -32.10
N ASP A 200 -4.94 -24.19 -31.36
CA ASP A 200 -5.22 -25.52 -31.94
C ASP A 200 -6.73 -25.69 -32.20
N ARG A 201 -7.10 -25.53 -33.46
CA ARG A 201 -8.48 -25.64 -33.94
C ARG A 201 -8.87 -27.08 -34.34
N THR A 202 -7.95 -28.04 -34.25
CA THR A 202 -8.19 -29.43 -34.64
C THR A 202 -8.99 -30.22 -33.58
N LYS A 203 -8.93 -29.76 -32.33
CA LYS A 203 -9.60 -30.40 -31.20
C LYS A 203 -11.13 -30.28 -31.26
N SER A 204 -11.83 -31.05 -30.44
CA SER A 204 -13.29 -30.91 -30.32
C SER A 204 -13.66 -29.57 -29.70
N ALA A 205 -14.88 -29.09 -29.94
CA ALA A 205 -15.36 -27.83 -29.31
C ALA A 205 -15.41 -27.97 -27.78
N ASP A 206 -15.70 -29.14 -27.27
CA ASP A 206 -15.70 -29.46 -25.86
C ASP A 206 -14.27 -29.40 -25.26
N ASP A 207 -13.29 -29.97 -25.96
CA ASP A 207 -11.88 -29.92 -25.53
C ASP A 207 -11.35 -28.48 -25.52
N ILE A 208 -11.69 -27.68 -26.55
CA ILE A 208 -11.31 -26.26 -26.63
C ILE A 208 -11.93 -25.51 -25.45
N ALA A 209 -13.23 -25.66 -25.21
CA ALA A 209 -13.91 -25.00 -24.10
C ALA A 209 -13.32 -25.42 -22.74
N ALA A 210 -13.07 -26.70 -22.55
CA ALA A 210 -12.44 -27.22 -21.32
C ALA A 210 -11.03 -26.68 -21.13
N SER A 211 -10.25 -26.54 -22.20
CA SER A 211 -8.90 -25.96 -22.16
C SER A 211 -8.94 -24.49 -21.75
N VAL A 212 -9.81 -23.66 -22.34
CA VAL A 212 -9.97 -22.25 -21.96
C VAL A 212 -10.30 -22.12 -20.46
N VAL A 213 -11.27 -22.90 -19.96
CA VAL A 213 -11.65 -22.88 -18.53
C VAL A 213 -10.48 -23.34 -17.63
N ARG A 214 -9.78 -24.39 -18.02
CA ARG A 214 -8.63 -24.93 -17.27
C ARG A 214 -7.52 -23.92 -17.16
N HIS A 215 -7.22 -23.18 -18.21
CA HIS A 215 -6.07 -22.30 -18.31
C HIS A 215 -6.36 -20.87 -17.84
N ILE A 216 -7.62 -20.43 -17.75
CA ILE A 216 -7.96 -19.15 -17.13
C ILE A 216 -7.96 -19.21 -15.60
N GLN A 217 -8.24 -20.36 -15.01
CA GLN A 217 -8.31 -20.54 -13.56
C GLN A 217 -7.00 -20.19 -12.82
N PRO A 218 -5.81 -20.69 -13.23
CA PRO A 218 -4.55 -20.31 -12.56
C PRO A 218 -4.20 -18.82 -12.73
N VAL A 219 -4.65 -18.21 -13.80
CA VAL A 219 -4.51 -16.76 -14.00
C VAL A 219 -5.33 -15.97 -12.98
N LEU A 220 -6.59 -16.35 -12.80
CA LEU A 220 -7.47 -15.71 -11.81
C LEU A 220 -6.97 -15.98 -10.37
N ALA A 221 -6.45 -17.17 -10.11
CA ALA A 221 -5.82 -17.50 -8.84
C ALA A 221 -4.60 -16.61 -8.54
N ALA A 222 -3.71 -16.42 -9.52
CA ALA A 222 -2.57 -15.52 -9.42
C ALA A 222 -3.00 -14.06 -9.26
N PHE A 223 -4.03 -13.65 -9.97
CA PHE A 223 -4.62 -12.31 -9.86
C PHE A 223 -5.14 -12.04 -8.44
N GLN A 224 -5.92 -12.95 -7.88
CA GLN A 224 -6.47 -12.84 -6.53
C GLN A 224 -5.44 -13.12 -5.43
N GLY A 225 -4.24 -13.61 -5.77
CA GLY A 225 -3.21 -14.01 -4.80
C GLY A 225 -3.63 -15.19 -3.93
N SER A 226 -4.48 -16.08 -4.47
CA SER A 226 -4.99 -17.29 -3.81
C SER A 226 -5.07 -18.45 -4.78
N GLN A 227 -4.82 -19.64 -4.30
CA GLN A 227 -5.09 -20.86 -5.06
C GLN A 227 -6.61 -21.09 -5.27
N PHE A 228 -7.45 -20.45 -4.48
CA PHE A 228 -8.90 -20.60 -4.46
C PHE A 228 -9.56 -19.33 -4.98
N VAL A 229 -10.13 -19.41 -6.17
CA VAL A 229 -10.76 -18.28 -6.84
C VAL A 229 -12.15 -18.02 -6.23
N LEU A 230 -12.42 -16.76 -5.94
CA LEU A 230 -13.73 -16.24 -5.54
C LEU A 230 -14.38 -15.50 -6.71
N SER A 231 -15.70 -15.61 -6.80
CA SER A 231 -16.47 -14.79 -7.73
C SER A 231 -16.50 -13.32 -7.31
N ALA A 232 -16.78 -12.40 -8.23
CA ALA A 232 -16.89 -10.98 -7.90
C ALA A 232 -18.06 -10.72 -6.95
N SER A 233 -19.16 -11.43 -7.09
CA SER A 233 -20.31 -11.36 -6.17
C SER A 233 -19.96 -11.86 -4.77
N ASP A 234 -19.19 -12.95 -4.65
CA ASP A 234 -18.69 -13.44 -3.37
C ASP A 234 -17.76 -12.40 -2.73
N LEU A 235 -16.81 -11.85 -3.49
CA LEU A 235 -15.89 -10.82 -2.98
C LEU A 235 -16.64 -9.62 -2.42
N GLN A 236 -17.62 -9.11 -3.16
CA GLN A 236 -18.45 -7.98 -2.71
C GLN A 236 -19.26 -8.34 -1.46
N ARG A 237 -19.87 -9.51 -1.43
CA ARG A 237 -20.64 -10.01 -0.28
C ARG A 237 -19.77 -10.10 0.97
N TYR A 238 -18.56 -10.67 0.88
CA TYR A 238 -17.66 -10.81 2.00
C TYR A 238 -17.11 -9.45 2.49
N GLN A 239 -16.80 -8.53 1.57
CA GLN A 239 -16.41 -7.17 1.94
C GLN A 239 -17.50 -6.49 2.76
N MET A 240 -18.74 -6.51 2.28
CA MET A 240 -19.89 -5.94 3.00
C MET A 240 -20.10 -6.60 4.36
N GLU A 241 -20.04 -7.94 4.44
CA GLU A 241 -20.18 -8.68 5.70
C GLU A 241 -19.10 -8.29 6.71
N PHE A 242 -17.85 -8.16 6.26
CA PHE A 242 -16.75 -7.73 7.13
C PHE A 242 -16.87 -6.27 7.57
N GLU A 243 -17.24 -5.35 6.67
CA GLU A 243 -17.44 -3.94 6.98
C GLU A 243 -18.52 -3.73 8.06
N MET A 244 -19.58 -4.55 8.06
CA MET A 244 -20.63 -4.52 9.09
C MET A 244 -20.10 -4.81 10.50
N THR A 245 -18.96 -5.50 10.65
CA THR A 245 -18.32 -5.76 11.94
C THR A 245 -17.68 -4.51 12.55
N ARG A 246 -17.43 -3.47 11.75
CA ARG A 246 -16.72 -2.24 12.12
C ARG A 246 -15.38 -2.50 12.82
N THR A 247 -14.69 -3.56 12.41
CA THR A 247 -13.41 -3.97 13.00
C THR A 247 -12.26 -3.15 12.40
N PRO A 248 -11.58 -2.29 13.18
CA PRO A 248 -10.51 -1.44 12.65
C PRO A 248 -9.17 -2.18 12.65
N PHE A 249 -8.33 -1.92 11.65
CA PHE A 249 -6.91 -2.21 11.72
C PHE A 249 -6.19 -1.13 12.54
N LEU A 250 -5.70 -1.48 13.72
CA LEU A 250 -5.03 -0.55 14.63
C LEU A 250 -3.51 -0.69 14.52
N ASN A 251 -2.82 0.37 14.16
CA ASN A 251 -1.37 0.37 13.98
C ASN A 251 -0.61 0.70 15.26
N PRO A 252 0.45 -0.04 15.61
CA PRO A 252 1.33 0.31 16.71
C PRO A 252 2.13 1.60 16.39
N VAL A 253 2.49 2.34 17.43
CA VAL A 253 3.41 3.47 17.34
C VAL A 253 4.86 3.01 17.50
N THR A 254 5.80 3.83 17.05
CA THR A 254 7.21 3.53 17.24
C THR A 254 7.59 3.69 18.73
N LEU A 255 8.40 2.75 19.24
CA LEU A 255 8.95 2.82 20.58
C LEU A 255 9.93 4.00 20.64
N GLU A 256 9.83 4.79 21.71
CA GLU A 256 10.71 5.94 21.98
C GLU A 256 11.48 5.71 23.29
N ARG A 257 12.64 6.36 23.47
CA ARG A 257 13.50 6.21 24.66
C ARG A 257 12.75 6.44 25.97
N ARG A 258 11.80 7.41 25.99
CA ARG A 258 10.97 7.65 27.17
C ARG A 258 10.19 6.43 27.65
N HIS A 259 9.89 5.47 26.77
CA HIS A 259 9.19 4.24 27.13
C HIS A 259 10.09 3.21 27.80
N LEU A 260 11.41 3.46 27.85
CA LEU A 260 12.40 2.66 28.59
C LEU A 260 12.61 3.16 30.02
N LEU A 261 12.03 4.32 30.41
CA LEU A 261 12.24 4.94 31.70
C LEU A 261 11.14 4.52 32.69
N ALA A 262 11.53 3.99 33.84
CA ALA A 262 10.61 3.42 34.83
C ALA A 262 9.64 4.45 35.45
N ASP A 263 10.07 5.70 35.53
CA ASP A 263 9.31 6.83 36.10
C ASP A 263 8.27 7.42 35.11
N ARG A 264 8.24 6.92 33.88
CA ARG A 264 7.33 7.42 32.85
C ARG A 264 6.05 6.60 32.75
N PRO A 265 4.91 7.24 32.48
CA PRO A 265 3.69 6.53 32.16
C PRO A 265 3.83 5.73 30.86
N ASN A 266 3.19 4.57 30.79
CA ASN A 266 3.23 3.69 29.64
C ASN A 266 4.65 3.20 29.25
N ASN A 267 5.56 3.11 30.21
CA ASN A 267 6.84 2.45 29.99
C ASN A 267 6.65 0.94 29.78
N ILE A 268 7.56 0.32 29.03
CA ILE A 268 7.48 -1.12 28.71
C ILE A 268 8.00 -2.03 29.83
N LEU A 269 8.54 -1.46 30.92
CA LEU A 269 9.10 -2.19 32.05
C LEU A 269 8.04 -2.85 32.92
N SER A 270 6.79 -2.41 32.82
CA SER A 270 5.68 -2.98 33.64
C SER A 270 4.39 -3.04 32.85
N GLY A 271 3.65 -4.14 33.05
CA GLY A 271 2.33 -4.30 32.47
C GLY A 271 2.28 -4.67 31.00
N TYR A 272 3.43 -5.04 30.37
CA TYR A 272 3.52 -5.36 28.94
C TYR A 272 3.80 -6.84 28.69
N THR A 273 3.48 -7.26 27.46
CA THR A 273 4.02 -8.45 26.81
C THR A 273 4.97 -8.03 25.72
N VAL A 274 5.93 -8.90 25.39
CA VAL A 274 6.82 -8.76 24.24
C VAL A 274 6.66 -9.95 23.30
N THR A 275 6.67 -9.67 22.00
CA THR A 275 6.67 -10.67 20.92
C THR A 275 7.62 -10.22 19.81
N ASN A 276 8.12 -11.16 19.01
CA ASN A 276 8.88 -10.85 17.81
C ASN A 276 8.00 -10.12 16.79
N LYS A 277 8.59 -9.21 16.03
CA LYS A 277 7.93 -8.58 14.89
C LYS A 277 8.21 -9.41 13.64
N ALA A 278 7.24 -10.21 13.21
CA ALA A 278 7.34 -10.97 11.97
C ALA A 278 7.33 -10.02 10.77
N ASP A 279 8.13 -10.31 9.76
CA ASP A 279 8.15 -9.57 8.49
C ASP A 279 7.22 -10.28 7.48
N GLY A 280 5.97 -9.85 7.45
CA GLY A 280 4.92 -10.41 6.62
C GLY A 280 3.86 -9.38 6.23
N GLU A 281 2.70 -9.86 5.83
CA GLU A 281 1.55 -9.03 5.50
C GLU A 281 0.50 -9.10 6.61
N ARG A 282 0.24 -7.99 7.29
CA ARG A 282 -0.82 -7.95 8.30
C ARG A 282 -2.19 -8.13 7.65
N CYS A 283 -2.98 -9.04 8.20
CA CYS A 283 -4.37 -9.24 7.80
C CYS A 283 -5.23 -9.76 8.96
N PHE A 284 -6.55 -9.64 8.82
CA PHE A 284 -7.49 -10.39 9.63
C PHE A 284 -7.77 -11.74 8.99
N LEU A 285 -7.84 -12.78 9.81
CA LEU A 285 -8.41 -14.07 9.46
C LEU A 285 -9.83 -14.11 10.01
N VAL A 286 -10.82 -14.30 9.12
CA VAL A 286 -12.23 -14.20 9.45
C VAL A 286 -12.99 -15.45 9.05
N VAL A 287 -13.79 -16.02 9.95
CA VAL A 287 -14.71 -17.10 9.62
C VAL A 287 -16.07 -16.48 9.25
N MET A 288 -16.43 -16.58 7.97
CA MET A 288 -17.65 -15.99 7.40
C MET A 288 -18.91 -16.81 7.73
N ARG A 289 -20.07 -16.24 7.43
CA ARG A 289 -21.38 -16.91 7.69
C ARG A 289 -21.56 -18.23 6.95
N ASP A 290 -20.96 -18.37 5.78
CA ASP A 290 -20.93 -19.60 5.01
C ASP A 290 -19.80 -20.56 5.44
N ARG A 291 -19.15 -20.27 6.57
CA ARG A 291 -18.07 -21.04 7.21
C ARG A 291 -16.72 -21.00 6.48
N ARG A 292 -16.60 -20.31 5.35
CA ARG A 292 -15.30 -20.11 4.69
C ARG A 292 -14.41 -19.21 5.55
N VAL A 293 -13.10 -19.51 5.55
CA VAL A 293 -12.11 -18.73 6.28
C VAL A 293 -11.38 -17.82 5.28
N LEU A 294 -11.53 -16.50 5.45
CA LEU A 294 -10.98 -15.52 4.54
C LEU A 294 -9.92 -14.65 5.22
N ARG A 295 -8.96 -14.17 4.44
CA ARG A 295 -8.02 -13.12 4.84
C ARG A 295 -8.50 -11.77 4.30
N PHE A 296 -8.47 -10.75 5.17
CA PHE A 296 -8.77 -9.36 4.83
C PHE A 296 -7.56 -8.50 5.14
N THR A 297 -7.04 -7.78 4.14
CA THR A 297 -5.93 -6.86 4.33
C THR A 297 -6.42 -5.44 4.66
N PRO A 298 -5.57 -4.55 5.23
CA PRO A 298 -5.90 -3.14 5.44
C PRO A 298 -6.27 -2.40 4.14
N SER A 299 -5.81 -2.89 2.98
CA SER A 299 -6.14 -2.37 1.65
C SER A 299 -7.45 -2.92 1.08
N SER A 300 -8.22 -3.65 1.89
CA SER A 300 -9.51 -4.27 1.50
C SER A 300 -9.38 -5.39 0.45
N VAL A 301 -8.20 -6.01 0.34
CA VAL A 301 -8.06 -7.24 -0.45
C VAL A 301 -8.61 -8.40 0.35
N VAL A 302 -9.48 -9.19 -0.29
CA VAL A 302 -10.10 -10.39 0.28
C VAL A 302 -9.57 -11.62 -0.43
N THR A 303 -9.15 -12.61 0.35
CA THR A 303 -8.56 -13.85 -0.18
C THR A 303 -9.11 -15.06 0.55
N TRP A 304 -9.59 -16.07 -0.18
CA TRP A 304 -9.98 -17.33 0.45
C TRP A 304 -8.76 -18.18 0.76
N THR A 305 -8.70 -18.71 1.98
CA THR A 305 -7.58 -19.54 2.46
C THR A 305 -7.68 -21.00 2.08
N GLY A 306 -8.81 -21.43 1.55
CA GLY A 306 -9.15 -22.84 1.32
C GLY A 306 -9.64 -23.57 2.57
N LEU A 307 -9.62 -22.93 3.75
CA LEU A 307 -10.19 -23.51 4.97
C LEU A 307 -11.69 -23.21 5.04
N THR A 308 -12.43 -24.19 5.55
CA THR A 308 -13.86 -24.07 5.82
C THR A 308 -14.17 -24.73 7.18
N ALA A 309 -14.83 -24.00 8.05
CA ALA A 309 -15.27 -24.55 9.34
C ALA A 309 -16.38 -25.60 9.12
N THR A 310 -16.32 -26.69 9.85
CA THR A 310 -17.36 -27.76 9.83
C THR A 310 -18.51 -27.46 10.78
N LYS A 311 -18.26 -26.59 11.79
CA LYS A 311 -19.23 -26.22 12.83
C LYS A 311 -19.50 -24.72 12.80
N ASP A 312 -20.76 -24.35 13.00
CA ASP A 312 -21.22 -22.94 13.01
C ASP A 312 -20.69 -22.15 14.22
N ILE A 313 -20.21 -22.84 15.25
CA ILE A 313 -19.67 -22.19 16.45
C ILE A 313 -18.50 -21.25 16.14
N HIS A 314 -17.77 -21.49 15.06
CA HIS A 314 -16.62 -20.69 14.67
C HIS A 314 -16.98 -19.42 13.87
N ILE A 315 -18.23 -19.32 13.37
CA ILE A 315 -18.73 -18.20 12.59
C ILE A 315 -18.55 -16.89 13.37
N GLY A 316 -18.09 -15.85 12.66
CA GLY A 316 -17.85 -14.53 13.22
C GLY A 316 -16.59 -14.42 14.08
N SER A 317 -15.70 -15.42 14.05
CA SER A 317 -14.35 -15.27 14.63
C SER A 317 -13.51 -14.34 13.77
N ILE A 318 -12.82 -13.35 14.39
CA ILE A 318 -11.93 -12.38 13.75
C ILE A 318 -10.62 -12.34 14.52
N LEU A 319 -9.56 -12.80 13.85
CA LEU A 319 -8.22 -12.92 14.42
C LEU A 319 -7.28 -11.96 13.68
N ASP A 320 -6.49 -11.18 14.43
CA ASP A 320 -5.49 -10.28 13.90
C ASP A 320 -4.14 -11.00 13.84
N GLY A 321 -3.46 -10.92 12.72
CA GLY A 321 -2.22 -11.69 12.54
C GLY A 321 -1.38 -11.23 11.37
N GLU A 322 -0.23 -11.88 11.24
CA GLU A 322 0.73 -11.71 10.16
C GLU A 322 0.68 -12.91 9.22
N TYR A 323 0.47 -12.67 7.94
CA TYR A 323 0.54 -13.68 6.89
C TYR A 323 1.93 -13.74 6.28
N LEU A 324 2.57 -14.89 6.38
CA LEU A 324 3.88 -15.21 5.82
C LEU A 324 3.68 -15.95 4.50
N LYS A 325 3.79 -15.20 3.40
CA LYS A 325 3.44 -15.65 2.05
C LYS A 325 4.23 -16.89 1.63
N ASP A 326 5.54 -16.89 1.84
CA ASP A 326 6.44 -17.96 1.37
C ASP A 326 6.18 -19.29 2.09
N ARG A 327 5.55 -19.25 3.25
CA ARG A 327 5.22 -20.42 4.07
C ARG A 327 3.74 -20.77 4.07
N ASN A 328 2.91 -19.98 3.41
CA ASN A 328 1.46 -20.02 3.52
C ASN A 328 0.99 -20.17 4.98
N GLN A 329 1.54 -19.31 5.86
CA GLN A 329 1.32 -19.39 7.30
C GLN A 329 0.72 -18.08 7.83
N PHE A 330 -0.27 -18.20 8.71
CA PHE A 330 -0.87 -17.08 9.44
C PHE A 330 -0.51 -17.18 10.92
N CYS A 331 0.19 -16.17 11.43
CA CYS A 331 0.64 -16.08 12.80
C CYS A 331 -0.25 -15.12 13.60
N ILE A 332 -1.15 -15.64 14.41
CA ILE A 332 -2.09 -14.86 15.22
C ILE A 332 -1.32 -14.10 16.30
N PHE A 333 -1.58 -12.80 16.46
CA PHE A 333 -1.05 -12.01 17.55
C PHE A 333 -2.14 -11.32 18.40
N ASP A 334 -3.40 -11.27 17.93
CA ASP A 334 -4.53 -10.80 18.74
C ASP A 334 -5.85 -11.43 18.25
N VAL A 335 -6.91 -11.32 19.04
CA VAL A 335 -8.26 -11.80 18.70
C VAL A 335 -9.28 -10.74 19.07
N TYR A 336 -10.12 -10.37 18.10
CA TYR A 336 -11.13 -9.34 18.29
C TYR A 336 -12.52 -9.96 18.54
N TRP A 337 -12.84 -11.01 17.80
CA TRP A 337 -14.06 -11.79 17.95
C TRP A 337 -13.71 -13.27 18.00
N TYR A 338 -14.29 -13.99 18.91
CA TYR A 338 -14.10 -15.44 19.03
C TYR A 338 -15.43 -16.14 19.19
N ARG A 339 -15.72 -17.05 18.25
CA ARG A 339 -16.99 -17.79 18.21
C ARG A 339 -18.20 -16.85 18.28
N GLY A 340 -18.21 -15.78 17.49
CA GLY A 340 -19.26 -14.77 17.40
C GLY A 340 -19.36 -13.83 18.61
N ARG A 341 -18.47 -13.92 19.60
CA ARG A 341 -18.44 -13.04 20.78
C ARG A 341 -17.35 -11.99 20.65
N ASP A 342 -17.68 -10.74 20.99
CA ASP A 342 -16.71 -9.66 21.09
C ASP A 342 -15.81 -9.89 22.31
N VAL A 343 -14.52 -10.18 22.06
CA VAL A 343 -13.50 -10.43 23.11
C VAL A 343 -12.52 -9.27 23.25
N ARG A 344 -12.70 -8.15 22.54
CA ARG A 344 -11.80 -6.99 22.57
C ARG A 344 -11.62 -6.38 23.95
N ARG A 345 -12.61 -6.54 24.82
CA ARG A 345 -12.55 -6.06 26.21
C ARG A 345 -11.76 -6.96 27.16
N LEU A 346 -11.47 -8.20 26.75
CA LEU A 346 -10.62 -9.09 27.54
C LEU A 346 -9.18 -8.59 27.54
N PRO A 347 -8.40 -8.91 28.61
CA PRO A 347 -6.95 -8.70 28.59
C PRO A 347 -6.31 -9.49 27.47
N LEU A 348 -5.19 -8.99 26.94
CA LEU A 348 -4.42 -9.76 25.94
C LEU A 348 -3.85 -11.03 26.59
N TYR A 349 -3.26 -10.89 27.78
CA TYR A 349 -2.61 -11.96 28.51
C TYR A 349 -2.92 -11.81 30.03
N VAL A 350 -3.19 -12.90 30.70
CA VAL A 350 -3.38 -12.92 32.16
C VAL A 350 -2.22 -13.66 32.82
N SER A 351 -2.24 -14.98 32.74
CA SER A 351 -1.19 -15.90 33.23
C SER A 351 -1.28 -17.19 32.44
N GLU A 352 -0.30 -18.06 32.55
CA GLU A 352 -0.34 -19.36 31.87
C GLU A 352 -1.49 -20.25 32.43
N THR A 353 -1.83 -20.08 33.70
CA THR A 353 -2.93 -20.84 34.34
C THR A 353 -4.32 -20.34 33.98
N ASP A 354 -4.48 -19.05 33.72
CA ASP A 354 -5.75 -18.40 33.40
C ASP A 354 -5.85 -17.97 31.93
N MET A 355 -5.06 -18.57 31.07
CA MET A 355 -4.94 -18.17 29.66
C MET A 355 -6.28 -18.12 28.93
N ASN A 356 -7.21 -19.02 29.24
CA ASN A 356 -8.56 -19.08 28.64
C ASN A 356 -9.43 -17.84 28.94
N LYS A 357 -9.03 -16.98 29.86
CA LYS A 357 -9.68 -15.69 30.17
C LYS A 357 -9.08 -14.51 29.37
N SER A 358 -8.23 -14.79 28.41
CA SER A 358 -7.47 -13.80 27.66
C SER A 358 -7.68 -13.94 26.15
N ARG A 359 -7.35 -12.90 25.38
CA ARG A 359 -7.40 -12.93 23.91
C ARG A 359 -6.38 -13.93 23.32
N LEU A 360 -5.19 -14.06 23.91
CA LEU A 360 -4.23 -15.10 23.51
C LEU A 360 -4.71 -16.50 23.82
N GLY A 361 -5.52 -16.68 24.86
CA GLY A 361 -6.19 -17.96 25.13
C GLY A 361 -7.21 -18.31 24.06
N CYS A 362 -7.99 -17.34 23.61
CA CYS A 362 -8.88 -17.52 22.46
C CYS A 362 -8.09 -17.90 21.18
N ALA A 363 -6.93 -17.27 20.95
CA ALA A 363 -6.06 -17.61 19.82
C ALA A 363 -5.55 -19.04 19.88
N ARG A 364 -5.05 -19.49 21.04
CA ARG A 364 -4.59 -20.87 21.25
C ARG A 364 -5.71 -21.89 21.05
N SER A 365 -6.91 -21.61 21.60
CA SER A 365 -8.08 -22.46 21.42
C SER A 365 -8.48 -22.55 19.95
N PHE A 366 -8.48 -21.43 19.21
CA PHE A 366 -8.78 -21.44 17.77
C PHE A 366 -7.77 -22.31 16.98
N VAL A 367 -6.48 -22.19 17.27
CA VAL A 367 -5.45 -23.06 16.62
C VAL A 367 -5.67 -24.53 16.96
N GLY A 368 -6.04 -24.84 18.22
CA GLY A 368 -6.39 -26.21 18.63
C GLY A 368 -7.64 -26.77 17.94
N ASP A 369 -8.58 -25.92 17.57
CA ASP A 369 -9.81 -26.31 16.87
C ASP A 369 -9.54 -26.62 15.36
N ILE A 370 -8.47 -26.07 14.75
CA ILE A 370 -8.21 -26.21 13.30
C ILE A 370 -8.18 -27.67 12.84
N PRO A 371 -7.44 -28.62 13.48
CA PRO A 371 -7.37 -30.00 13.01
C PRO A 371 -8.71 -30.78 13.14
N VAL A 372 -9.60 -30.31 14.00
CA VAL A 372 -10.82 -31.03 14.35
C VAL A 372 -12.06 -30.46 13.68
N ASP A 373 -12.12 -29.14 13.62
CA ASP A 373 -13.33 -28.40 13.26
C ASP A 373 -13.21 -27.68 11.91
N PHE A 374 -12.12 -27.92 11.16
CA PHE A 374 -11.96 -27.31 9.84
C PHE A 374 -11.56 -28.33 8.79
N THR A 375 -12.03 -28.10 7.58
CA THR A 375 -11.66 -28.89 6.39
C THR A 375 -10.90 -28.01 5.42
N THR A 376 -10.04 -28.65 4.60
CA THR A 376 -9.28 -27.99 3.55
C THR A 376 -9.88 -28.34 2.19
N GLN A 377 -9.97 -27.36 1.30
CA GLN A 377 -10.33 -27.55 -0.10
C GLN A 377 -9.30 -28.49 -0.77
N LEU A 378 -9.78 -29.50 -1.47
CA LEU A 378 -8.94 -30.47 -2.18
C LEU A 378 -8.05 -29.78 -3.24
N GLY A 379 -6.80 -30.22 -3.34
CA GLY A 379 -5.85 -29.78 -4.37
C GLY A 379 -5.06 -28.51 -4.06
N GLY A 380 -5.19 -27.95 -2.85
CA GLY A 380 -4.42 -26.78 -2.41
C GLY A 380 -3.45 -27.08 -1.27
N ASN A 381 -2.45 -26.20 -1.09
CA ASN A 381 -1.62 -26.15 0.10
C ASN A 381 -2.42 -25.48 1.22
N PRO A 382 -2.77 -26.17 2.31
CA PRO A 382 -3.60 -25.62 3.37
C PRO A 382 -2.88 -24.49 4.09
N LEU A 383 -3.63 -23.45 4.49
CA LEU A 383 -3.11 -22.38 5.34
C LEU A 383 -2.69 -22.96 6.70
N ARG A 384 -1.43 -22.83 7.07
CA ARG A 384 -0.95 -23.12 8.42
C ARG A 384 -1.33 -21.96 9.35
N VAL A 385 -2.04 -22.24 10.42
CA VAL A 385 -2.44 -21.23 11.40
C VAL A 385 -1.73 -21.51 12.72
N THR A 386 -1.04 -20.51 13.26
CA THR A 386 -0.28 -20.61 14.51
C THR A 386 -0.48 -19.36 15.37
N THR A 387 -0.15 -19.41 16.65
CA THR A 387 -0.03 -18.23 17.49
C THR A 387 1.42 -17.78 17.55
N LYS A 388 1.64 -16.47 17.66
CA LYS A 388 2.98 -15.94 17.96
C LYS A 388 3.39 -16.27 19.39
N LEU A 389 4.71 -16.33 19.64
CA LEU A 389 5.26 -16.44 20.98
C LEU A 389 5.13 -15.09 21.69
N PHE A 390 4.45 -15.07 22.81
CA PHE A 390 4.36 -13.93 23.72
C PHE A 390 4.99 -14.28 25.04
N LEU A 391 5.82 -13.37 25.55
CA LEU A 391 6.38 -13.44 26.89
C LEU A 391 5.94 -12.19 27.65
N ALA A 392 5.69 -12.36 28.96
CA ALA A 392 5.30 -11.28 29.86
C ALA A 392 6.26 -11.21 31.02
N GLY A 393 6.49 -10.01 31.53
CA GLY A 393 7.32 -9.79 32.70
C GLY A 393 7.21 -8.35 33.17
N ASP A 394 7.78 -8.09 34.34
CA ASP A 394 7.92 -6.76 34.91
C ASP A 394 9.38 -6.58 35.38
N GLY A 395 9.98 -5.42 35.15
CA GLY A 395 11.36 -5.14 35.49
C GLY A 395 12.36 -6.14 34.88
N THR A 396 13.12 -6.84 35.69
CA THR A 396 14.12 -7.84 35.27
C THR A 396 13.48 -8.99 34.47
N ALA A 397 12.29 -9.42 34.82
CA ALA A 397 11.58 -10.45 34.07
C ALA A 397 11.22 -9.99 32.66
N MET A 398 10.96 -8.71 32.43
CA MET A 398 10.78 -8.17 31.08
C MET A 398 12.10 -8.17 30.29
N GLN A 399 13.23 -7.85 30.93
CA GLN A 399 14.54 -7.96 30.29
C GLN A 399 14.83 -9.39 29.84
N GLU A 400 14.55 -10.39 30.71
CA GLU A 400 14.72 -11.80 30.36
C GLU A 400 13.80 -12.22 29.20
N ALA A 401 12.54 -11.76 29.23
CA ALA A 401 11.59 -11.99 28.14
C ALA A 401 12.08 -11.44 26.80
N ILE A 402 12.60 -10.22 26.79
CA ILE A 402 13.19 -9.59 25.60
C ILE A 402 14.40 -10.38 25.10
N ARG A 403 15.35 -10.72 25.99
CA ARG A 403 16.53 -11.50 25.61
C ARG A 403 16.15 -12.84 25.01
N LYS A 404 15.15 -13.51 25.61
CA LYS A 404 14.67 -14.80 25.12
C LYS A 404 14.03 -14.66 23.72
N ILE A 405 13.20 -13.65 23.46
CA ILE A 405 12.63 -13.42 22.13
C ILE A 405 13.72 -13.13 21.11
N LEU A 406 14.69 -12.26 21.44
CA LEU A 406 15.80 -11.90 20.53
C LEU A 406 16.76 -13.05 20.25
N SER A 407 16.91 -14.01 21.17
CA SER A 407 17.74 -15.20 20.99
C SER A 407 16.99 -16.39 20.38
N THR A 408 15.66 -16.31 20.22
CA THR A 408 14.88 -17.38 19.64
C THR A 408 15.01 -17.35 18.12
N GLU A 409 15.44 -18.47 17.52
CA GLU A 409 15.39 -18.65 16.08
C GLU A 409 13.94 -18.94 15.66
N PHE A 410 13.39 -18.04 14.87
CA PHE A 410 12.06 -18.22 14.29
C PHE A 410 12.18 -18.81 12.89
N GLU A 411 11.24 -19.66 12.52
CA GLU A 411 11.17 -20.25 11.18
C GLU A 411 10.91 -19.22 10.07
N TYR A 412 10.74 -17.96 10.40
CA TYR A 412 10.40 -16.86 9.49
C TYR A 412 11.20 -15.59 9.83
N PRO A 413 11.41 -14.69 8.87
CA PRO A 413 12.14 -13.46 9.11
C PRO A 413 11.42 -12.56 10.10
N THR A 414 12.23 -11.89 10.94
CA THR A 414 11.75 -10.93 11.93
C THR A 414 12.53 -9.62 11.79
N ASP A 415 11.86 -8.47 12.01
CA ASP A 415 12.44 -7.15 11.84
C ASP A 415 12.34 -6.28 13.12
N GLY A 416 12.25 -6.93 14.30
CA GLY A 416 12.19 -6.24 15.57
C GLY A 416 11.27 -6.88 16.62
N LEU A 417 10.73 -6.03 17.48
CA LEU A 417 9.86 -6.42 18.60
C LEU A 417 8.55 -5.62 18.59
N VAL A 418 7.52 -6.20 19.18
CA VAL A 418 6.24 -5.52 19.47
C VAL A 418 5.92 -5.69 20.95
N PHE A 419 5.59 -4.58 21.61
CA PHE A 419 5.18 -4.52 23.01
C PHE A 419 3.71 -4.18 23.08
N THR A 420 2.92 -5.02 23.76
CA THR A 420 1.46 -4.85 23.89
C THR A 420 1.07 -4.90 25.38
N PRO A 421 0.26 -3.95 25.88
CA PRO A 421 -0.20 -3.97 27.25
C PRO A 421 -0.97 -5.27 27.58
N ARG A 422 -0.62 -5.93 28.70
CA ARG A 422 -1.23 -7.20 29.12
C ARG A 422 -2.73 -7.08 29.39
N ALA A 423 -3.11 -6.07 30.14
CA ALA A 423 -4.46 -5.92 30.69
C ALA A 423 -5.38 -5.05 29.84
N SER A 424 -4.84 -4.31 28.86
CA SER A 424 -5.64 -3.35 28.10
C SER A 424 -6.56 -4.02 27.08
N PRO A 425 -7.80 -3.53 26.97
CA PRO A 425 -8.68 -3.87 25.85
C PRO A 425 -8.06 -3.41 24.52
N VAL A 426 -8.58 -3.95 23.40
CA VAL A 426 -8.18 -3.53 22.05
C VAL A 426 -8.60 -2.09 21.80
N GLY A 427 -7.62 -1.23 21.60
CA GLY A 427 -7.78 0.16 21.14
C GLY A 427 -8.62 1.06 22.05
N PRO A 428 -8.75 2.33 21.70
CA PRO A 428 -9.76 3.19 22.30
C PRO A 428 -11.15 2.71 21.85
N VAL A 429 -12.01 2.39 22.78
CA VAL A 429 -13.39 1.94 22.54
C VAL A 429 -14.27 3.05 21.94
N THR A 430 -13.74 4.27 21.80
CA THR A 430 -14.45 5.41 21.25
C THR A 430 -14.26 5.49 19.74
N GLU A 431 -15.35 5.45 18.99
CA GLU A 431 -15.49 5.46 17.54
C GLU A 431 -14.89 6.69 16.81
N ARG A 432 -14.23 7.60 17.53
CA ARG A 432 -13.71 8.84 16.97
C ARG A 432 -12.19 8.86 16.95
N ARG A 433 -11.67 8.73 15.72
CA ARG A 433 -10.34 9.12 15.25
C ARG A 433 -9.19 8.15 15.54
N GLY A 434 -8.73 7.56 14.48
CA GLY A 434 -7.38 7.09 14.30
C GLY A 434 -7.26 5.57 14.31
N LYS A 435 -6.65 5.07 13.25
CA LYS A 435 -6.21 3.67 13.11
C LYS A 435 -4.94 3.39 13.91
N THR A 436 -4.66 4.18 14.98
CA THR A 436 -3.42 4.11 15.76
C THR A 436 -3.72 3.66 17.18
N TRP A 437 -3.01 2.66 17.64
CA TRP A 437 -3.06 2.17 19.02
C TRP A 437 -1.87 2.72 19.82
N LEU A 438 -2.09 3.81 20.52
CA LEU A 438 -1.04 4.63 21.14
C LEU A 438 -0.24 3.94 22.23
N THR A 439 -0.73 2.84 22.80
CA THR A 439 -0.06 2.09 23.87
C THR A 439 0.58 0.79 23.38
N VAL A 440 0.50 0.48 22.09
CA VAL A 440 1.21 -0.65 21.49
C VAL A 440 2.44 -0.11 20.76
N TYR A 441 3.60 -0.61 21.11
CA TYR A 441 4.87 -0.11 20.59
C TYR A 441 5.54 -1.13 19.68
N LYS A 442 6.12 -0.64 18.58
CA LYS A 442 7.03 -1.40 17.72
C LYS A 442 8.43 -0.84 17.83
N TRP A 443 9.40 -1.73 17.99
CA TRP A 443 10.81 -1.42 17.89
C TRP A 443 11.41 -2.13 16.69
N LYS A 444 12.31 -1.43 15.97
CA LYS A 444 13.11 -1.98 14.89
C LYS A 444 14.57 -1.56 15.10
N PRO A 445 15.55 -2.39 14.72
CA PRO A 445 16.94 -1.96 14.59
C PRO A 445 17.04 -0.75 13.65
N ALA A 446 18.00 0.14 13.89
CA ALA A 446 18.15 1.37 13.12
C ALA A 446 18.26 1.13 11.61
N SER A 447 18.98 0.06 11.22
CA SER A 447 19.17 -0.35 9.82
C SER A 447 17.88 -0.76 9.09
N HIS A 448 16.82 -1.08 9.81
CA HIS A 448 15.52 -1.49 9.26
C HIS A 448 14.49 -0.35 9.25
N ASN A 449 14.89 0.86 9.61
CA ASN A 449 14.01 2.01 9.53
C ASN A 449 13.94 2.52 8.08
N SER A 450 12.73 2.64 7.56
CA SER A 450 12.45 3.13 6.21
C SER A 450 11.26 4.10 6.22
N ILE A 451 11.26 5.03 5.27
CA ILE A 451 10.20 6.00 5.07
C ILE A 451 9.66 5.83 3.64
N ASP A 452 8.34 5.82 3.52
CA ASP A 452 7.66 5.84 2.23
C ASP A 452 7.47 7.28 1.76
N PHE A 453 8.01 7.61 0.59
CA PHE A 453 7.91 8.92 -0.05
C PHE A 453 7.21 8.84 -1.40
N LEU A 454 6.52 9.89 -1.77
CA LEU A 454 6.22 10.17 -3.17
C LEU A 454 7.44 10.83 -3.80
N VAL A 455 8.02 10.23 -4.84
CA VAL A 455 9.18 10.80 -5.55
C VAL A 455 8.73 11.56 -6.80
N LYS A 456 9.25 12.77 -6.98
CA LYS A 456 9.20 13.52 -8.24
C LYS A 456 10.60 13.65 -8.80
N LEU A 457 10.82 13.07 -9.97
CA LEU A 457 12.11 13.10 -10.67
C LEU A 457 12.26 14.41 -11.43
N LYS A 458 13.47 14.99 -11.38
CA LYS A 458 13.81 16.19 -12.15
C LYS A 458 14.30 15.80 -13.55
N ASN A 459 14.06 16.65 -14.52
CA ASN A 459 14.63 16.45 -15.87
C ASN A 459 16.14 16.66 -15.85
N GLY A 460 16.85 15.84 -16.61
CA GLY A 460 18.31 15.89 -16.78
C GLY A 460 19.06 14.92 -15.90
N GLU A 461 20.18 14.46 -16.44
CA GLU A 461 21.12 13.57 -15.77
C GLU A 461 22.28 14.38 -15.19
N SER A 462 22.85 13.90 -14.11
CA SER A 462 24.07 14.44 -13.50
C SER A 462 24.96 13.30 -13.04
N PHE A 463 26.24 13.57 -12.82
CA PHE A 463 27.14 12.59 -12.21
C PHE A 463 27.24 12.87 -10.70
N ASP A 464 26.91 11.87 -9.91
CA ASP A 464 27.04 11.94 -8.45
C ASP A 464 28.41 11.34 -8.05
N THR A 465 29.30 12.19 -7.59
CA THR A 465 30.69 11.78 -7.24
C THR A 465 30.73 10.86 -6.06
N THR A 466 29.76 10.98 -5.13
CA THR A 466 29.68 10.11 -3.94
C THR A 466 29.21 8.71 -4.32
N LEU A 467 28.33 8.59 -5.29
CA LEU A 467 27.86 7.31 -5.84
C LEU A 467 28.78 6.72 -6.89
N GLY A 468 29.63 7.55 -7.53
CA GLY A 468 30.41 7.16 -8.69
C GLY A 468 29.57 6.75 -9.90
N LYS A 469 28.33 7.26 -10.00
CA LYS A 469 27.32 6.86 -11.00
C LYS A 469 26.60 8.07 -11.61
N ARG A 470 26.08 7.88 -12.82
CA ARG A 470 25.08 8.81 -13.36
C ARG A 470 23.78 8.67 -12.57
N VAL A 471 23.15 9.79 -12.29
CA VAL A 471 21.94 9.87 -11.50
C VAL A 471 20.93 10.85 -12.10
N VAL A 472 19.68 10.66 -11.78
CA VAL A 472 18.62 11.67 -11.87
C VAL A 472 18.34 12.19 -10.48
N LYS A 473 18.33 13.52 -10.32
CA LYS A 473 17.91 14.13 -9.04
C LYS A 473 16.39 14.06 -8.89
N GLY A 474 15.93 13.86 -7.67
CA GLY A 474 14.51 13.85 -7.34
C GLY A 474 14.22 14.61 -6.07
N THR A 475 12.95 14.87 -5.85
CA THR A 475 12.41 15.45 -4.59
C THR A 475 11.49 14.44 -3.92
N LEU A 476 11.72 14.22 -2.64
CA LEU A 476 10.96 13.31 -1.78
C LEU A 476 9.84 14.08 -1.07
N TYR A 477 8.61 13.63 -1.25
CA TYR A 477 7.43 14.23 -0.65
C TYR A 477 6.78 13.30 0.38
N ILE A 478 6.34 13.88 1.47
CA ILE A 478 5.53 13.25 2.51
C ILE A 478 4.10 13.80 2.46
N SER A 479 3.19 13.11 3.11
CA SER A 479 1.80 13.51 3.25
C SER A 479 1.63 14.49 4.43
N ARG A 480 1.07 15.65 4.17
CA ARG A 480 0.82 16.71 5.16
C ARG A 480 -0.62 17.18 5.11
N THR A 481 -1.16 17.60 6.26
CA THR A 481 -2.44 18.30 6.30
C THR A 481 -2.25 19.75 5.79
N PRO A 482 -3.14 20.27 4.95
CA PRO A 482 -3.07 21.68 4.55
C PRO A 482 -3.01 22.61 5.77
N GLY A 483 -2.10 23.57 5.73
CA GLY A 483 -1.91 24.52 6.84
C GLY A 483 -0.95 24.07 7.95
N ASP A 484 -0.39 22.84 7.91
CA ASP A 484 0.68 22.47 8.83
C ASP A 484 1.96 23.28 8.55
N ILE A 485 2.59 23.78 9.59
CA ILE A 485 3.82 24.56 9.53
C ILE A 485 4.98 23.69 10.04
N VAL A 486 6.00 23.49 9.22
CA VAL A 486 7.11 22.57 9.54
C VAL A 486 8.12 23.22 10.50
N TYR A 487 8.52 24.46 10.21
CA TYR A 487 9.47 25.24 11.02
C TYR A 487 8.79 26.51 11.55
N PRO A 488 8.00 26.40 12.62
CA PRO A 488 7.17 27.52 13.06
C PRO A 488 7.98 28.72 13.58
N CYS A 489 9.11 28.49 14.24
CA CYS A 489 9.95 29.58 14.75
C CYS A 489 10.62 30.35 13.60
N GLU A 490 11.24 29.63 12.67
CA GLU A 490 11.90 30.18 11.50
C GLU A 490 10.91 30.87 10.53
N THR A 491 9.69 30.32 10.45
CA THR A 491 8.60 30.95 9.71
C THR A 491 8.19 32.27 10.39
N MET A 492 8.15 32.30 11.72
CA MET A 492 7.79 33.46 12.50
C MET A 492 8.85 34.55 12.41
N THR A 493 10.15 34.20 12.37
CA THR A 493 11.27 35.14 12.22
C THR A 493 11.53 35.56 10.78
N GLY A 494 10.94 34.87 9.80
CA GLY A 494 11.17 35.09 8.37
C GLY A 494 12.42 34.40 7.82
N GLU A 495 13.09 33.56 8.62
CA GLU A 495 14.26 32.78 8.19
C GLU A 495 13.87 31.62 7.29
N TYR A 496 12.63 31.19 7.33
CA TYR A 496 12.08 30.12 6.51
C TYR A 496 10.80 30.59 5.80
N ALA A 497 10.85 30.60 4.48
CA ALA A 497 9.66 30.76 3.66
C ALA A 497 9.01 29.41 3.42
N VAL A 498 7.71 29.27 3.70
CA VAL A 498 6.96 28.09 3.32
C VAL A 498 7.04 27.94 1.81
N PRO A 499 7.51 26.80 1.26
CA PRO A 499 7.58 26.63 -0.20
C PRO A 499 6.20 26.84 -0.82
N ASP A 500 6.16 27.64 -1.89
CA ASP A 500 4.92 27.85 -2.64
C ASP A 500 4.40 26.50 -3.17
N ILE A 501 3.15 26.23 -2.87
CA ILE A 501 2.46 25.06 -3.42
C ILE A 501 2.19 25.37 -4.90
N SER A 502 2.61 24.47 -5.79
CA SER A 502 2.35 24.64 -7.23
C SER A 502 0.84 24.76 -7.51
N PRO A 503 0.42 25.41 -8.62
CA PRO A 503 -1.00 25.49 -8.97
C PRO A 503 -1.68 24.13 -9.07
N GLU A 504 -0.97 23.08 -9.51
CA GLU A 504 -1.46 21.70 -9.59
C GLU A 504 -1.65 21.10 -8.20
N GLU A 505 -0.74 21.40 -7.27
CA GLU A 505 -0.85 20.97 -5.87
C GLU A 505 -1.96 21.72 -5.13
N ARG A 506 -2.25 22.98 -5.47
CA ARG A 506 -3.42 23.72 -4.95
C ARG A 506 -4.72 23.08 -5.38
N VAL A 507 -4.89 22.74 -6.65
CA VAL A 507 -6.09 22.05 -7.15
C VAL A 507 -6.25 20.68 -6.48
N GLN A 508 -5.15 19.97 -6.23
CA GLN A 508 -5.19 18.71 -5.47
C GLN A 508 -5.52 18.95 -3.99
N SER A 509 -5.11 20.07 -3.40
CA SER A 509 -5.40 20.39 -2.00
C SER A 509 -6.86 20.78 -1.76
N GLU A 510 -7.53 21.38 -2.73
CA GLU A 510 -8.96 21.72 -2.66
C GLU A 510 -9.87 20.50 -2.67
N THR A 511 -9.38 19.39 -3.23
CA THR A 511 -10.14 18.13 -3.37
C THR A 511 -9.69 17.04 -2.42
N ARG A 512 -8.61 17.23 -1.64
CA ARG A 512 -8.01 16.21 -0.76
C ARG A 512 -7.66 16.79 0.62
N ASP A 513 -7.93 16.02 1.66
CA ASP A 513 -7.56 16.34 3.05
C ASP A 513 -6.04 16.32 3.30
N ARG A 514 -5.22 15.96 2.30
CA ARG A 514 -3.78 15.77 2.39
C ARG A 514 -3.06 16.31 1.15
N VAL A 515 -1.93 16.98 1.37
CA VAL A 515 -1.09 17.56 0.32
C VAL A 515 0.33 17.02 0.36
N PRO A 516 1.00 16.84 -0.81
CA PRO A 516 2.42 16.55 -0.85
C PRO A 516 3.24 17.74 -0.37
N SER A 517 4.20 17.47 0.52
CA SER A 517 5.16 18.48 1.00
C SER A 517 6.56 17.89 0.95
N PRO A 518 7.59 18.65 0.52
CA PRO A 518 8.97 18.21 0.61
C PRO A 518 9.30 17.78 2.03
N PHE A 519 10.05 16.67 2.16
CA PHE A 519 10.41 16.14 3.47
C PHE A 519 11.49 17.01 4.12
N GLN A 520 11.13 17.67 5.20
CA GLN A 520 11.99 18.51 5.98
C GLN A 520 11.82 18.15 7.46
N PRO A 521 12.66 17.25 7.99
CA PRO A 521 12.54 16.78 9.37
C PRO A 521 12.99 17.83 10.38
N SER A 522 12.43 17.70 11.60
CA SER A 522 12.66 18.66 12.69
C SER A 522 13.82 18.27 13.61
N VAL A 523 14.02 16.97 13.88
CA VAL A 523 15.05 16.51 14.85
C VAL A 523 15.74 15.22 14.32
N PRO A 524 17.03 15.31 13.96
CA PRO A 524 17.78 16.52 13.70
C PRO A 524 17.22 17.29 12.50
N ARG A 525 17.33 18.60 12.53
CA ARG A 525 16.91 19.46 11.43
C ARG A 525 17.76 19.19 10.18
N ALA A 526 17.12 18.90 9.06
CA ALA A 526 17.76 18.66 7.78
C ALA A 526 16.92 19.24 6.63
N PRO A 527 17.13 20.51 6.27
CA PRO A 527 16.34 21.20 5.25
C PRO A 527 16.41 20.52 3.87
N ASP A 528 17.53 19.89 3.56
CA ASP A 528 17.79 19.21 2.28
C ASP A 528 17.47 17.71 2.28
N ALA A 529 16.87 17.19 3.37
CA ALA A 529 16.50 15.77 3.45
C ALA A 529 15.49 15.34 2.37
N HIS A 530 14.83 16.27 1.71
CA HIS A 530 13.95 16.00 0.58
C HIS A 530 14.67 15.72 -0.74
N VAL A 531 15.99 15.86 -0.81
CA VAL A 531 16.76 15.66 -2.06
C VAL A 531 17.23 14.22 -2.14
N ILE A 532 17.00 13.58 -3.30
CA ILE A 532 17.50 12.24 -3.59
C ILE A 532 18.25 12.18 -4.92
N SER A 533 19.28 11.34 -4.97
CA SER A 533 20.01 10.94 -6.19
C SER A 533 19.59 9.52 -6.56
N VAL A 534 18.87 9.37 -7.67
CA VAL A 534 18.41 8.07 -8.16
C VAL A 534 19.42 7.54 -9.19
N PRO A 535 20.08 6.40 -8.95
CA PRO A 535 21.06 5.84 -9.87
C PRO A 535 20.43 5.48 -11.21
N LEU A 536 21.21 5.61 -12.28
CA LEU A 536 20.85 5.13 -13.62
C LEU A 536 21.52 3.79 -13.89
N ASP A 537 20.78 2.89 -14.53
CA ASP A 537 21.33 1.67 -15.11
C ASP A 537 22.19 1.96 -16.36
N THR A 538 22.72 0.92 -16.98
CA THR A 538 23.53 1.03 -18.21
C THR A 538 22.74 1.59 -19.40
N ARG A 539 21.40 1.58 -19.34
CA ARG A 539 20.49 2.09 -20.38
C ARG A 539 20.01 3.52 -20.10
N GLY A 540 20.46 4.13 -18.99
CA GLY A 540 20.00 5.46 -18.57
C GLY A 540 18.63 5.45 -17.88
N THR A 541 18.18 4.30 -17.36
CA THR A 541 16.92 4.19 -16.63
C THR A 541 17.15 4.38 -15.14
N PRO A 542 16.36 5.23 -14.43
CA PRO A 542 16.42 5.32 -12.98
C PRO A 542 16.01 3.99 -12.34
N VAL A 543 16.83 3.48 -11.41
CA VAL A 543 16.60 2.18 -10.76
C VAL A 543 16.78 2.27 -9.24
N ASP A 544 16.09 1.37 -8.54
CA ASP A 544 16.24 1.16 -7.10
C ASP A 544 17.39 0.19 -6.76
N ALA A 545 17.51 -0.21 -5.50
CA ALA A 545 18.55 -1.13 -5.05
C ALA A 545 18.43 -2.55 -5.64
N GLU A 546 17.22 -2.95 -6.01
CA GLU A 546 16.92 -4.25 -6.64
C GLU A 546 17.10 -4.22 -8.17
N GLY A 547 17.42 -3.05 -8.75
CA GLY A 547 17.55 -2.84 -10.20
C GLY A 547 16.20 -2.63 -10.91
N GLU A 548 15.12 -2.46 -10.15
CA GLU A 548 13.79 -2.16 -10.67
C GLU A 548 13.66 -0.68 -11.05
N ARG A 549 12.92 -0.42 -12.11
CA ARG A 549 12.74 0.94 -12.62
C ARG A 549 11.96 1.81 -11.61
N VAL A 550 12.53 2.97 -11.31
CA VAL A 550 11.87 4.04 -10.55
C VAL A 550 11.24 5.03 -11.53
N GLU A 551 9.94 5.19 -11.44
CA GLU A 551 9.19 6.11 -12.30
C GLU A 551 8.87 7.41 -11.56
N ASP A 552 8.71 8.50 -12.32
CA ASP A 552 8.26 9.77 -11.77
C ASP A 552 6.87 9.63 -11.11
N ASN A 553 6.66 10.36 -10.02
CA ASN A 553 5.39 10.41 -9.30
C ASN A 553 4.93 9.03 -8.76
N THR A 554 5.86 8.18 -8.33
CA THR A 554 5.60 6.89 -7.66
C THR A 554 5.90 6.95 -6.17
N ILE A 555 5.32 6.04 -5.40
CA ILE A 555 5.65 5.88 -3.98
C ILE A 555 6.80 4.89 -3.87
N ILE A 556 7.87 5.32 -3.21
CA ILE A 556 9.09 4.55 -2.99
C ILE A 556 9.36 4.40 -1.50
N GLU A 557 9.90 3.26 -1.09
CA GLU A 557 10.39 3.02 0.26
C GLU A 557 11.89 3.29 0.30
N CYS A 558 12.32 4.20 1.17
CA CYS A 558 13.72 4.61 1.30
C CYS A 558 14.27 4.36 2.69
N SER A 559 15.49 3.86 2.79
CA SER A 559 16.33 3.91 3.98
C SER A 559 17.34 5.07 3.88
N TYR A 560 17.82 5.54 5.02
CA TYR A 560 18.83 6.60 5.06
C TYR A 560 20.15 6.07 5.57
N ASP A 561 21.20 6.21 4.76
CA ASP A 561 22.58 5.88 5.13
C ASP A 561 23.18 7.08 5.89
N THR A 562 23.26 6.98 7.22
CA THR A 562 23.76 8.05 8.08
C THR A 562 25.24 8.34 7.87
N ASP A 563 26.03 7.34 7.51
CA ASP A 563 27.47 7.48 7.30
C ASP A 563 27.77 8.25 6.03
N LYS A 564 26.94 8.08 5.00
CA LYS A 564 27.08 8.75 3.71
C LYS A 564 26.13 9.93 3.53
N GLY A 565 25.23 10.17 4.48
CA GLY A 565 24.29 11.29 4.46
C GLY A 565 23.32 11.24 3.27
N ARG A 566 22.83 10.06 2.89
CA ARG A 566 22.03 9.91 1.67
C ARG A 566 20.89 8.89 1.77
N TRP A 567 19.86 9.09 0.95
CA TRP A 567 18.78 8.14 0.74
C TRP A 567 19.17 7.01 -0.20
N ILE A 568 18.70 5.79 0.13
CA ILE A 568 18.77 4.59 -0.69
C ILE A 568 17.33 4.14 -0.95
N ILE A 569 16.94 4.00 -2.22
CA ILE A 569 15.63 3.46 -2.58
C ILE A 569 15.70 1.94 -2.41
N MET A 570 14.95 1.43 -1.46
CA MET A 570 14.85 0.00 -1.18
C MET A 570 14.01 -0.69 -2.28
N ARG A 571 12.84 -0.13 -2.55
CA ARG A 571 11.89 -0.66 -3.56
C ARG A 571 10.81 0.36 -3.93
N THR A 572 10.16 0.14 -5.05
CA THR A 572 8.95 0.86 -5.43
C THR A 572 7.71 0.22 -4.79
N ARG A 573 6.86 1.03 -4.16
CA ARG A 573 5.61 0.61 -3.53
C ARG A 573 4.46 0.66 -4.54
N TYR A 574 4.36 -0.36 -5.38
CA TYR A 574 3.35 -0.44 -6.44
C TYR A 574 1.92 -0.43 -5.90
N ASP A 575 1.67 -1.12 -4.78
CA ASP A 575 0.39 -1.16 -4.06
C ASP A 575 -0.09 0.23 -3.65
N LYS A 576 0.77 1.01 -3.02
CA LYS A 576 0.47 2.37 -2.57
C LYS A 576 0.39 3.35 -3.75
N THR A 577 1.25 3.19 -4.74
CA THR A 577 1.22 3.99 -5.97
C THR A 577 -0.12 3.83 -6.69
N HIS A 578 -0.62 2.59 -6.79
CA HIS A 578 -1.93 2.30 -7.38
C HIS A 578 -3.07 2.95 -6.58
N GLN A 579 -3.05 2.80 -5.25
CA GLN A 579 -4.05 3.42 -4.38
C GLN A 579 -4.09 4.96 -4.54
N TYR A 580 -2.92 5.58 -4.66
CA TYR A 580 -2.80 7.02 -4.85
C TYR A 580 -3.23 7.47 -6.24
N ARG A 581 -2.69 6.85 -7.31
CA ARG A 581 -2.89 7.28 -8.70
C ARG A 581 -4.24 6.89 -9.28
N VAL A 582 -4.69 5.66 -9.00
CA VAL A 582 -5.86 5.06 -9.65
C VAL A 582 -7.09 5.16 -8.77
N LEU A 583 -6.98 4.81 -7.49
CA LEU A 583 -8.11 4.83 -6.57
C LEU A 583 -8.34 6.22 -5.93
N GLY A 584 -7.48 7.20 -6.25
CA GLY A 584 -7.64 8.57 -5.74
C GLY A 584 -7.58 8.68 -4.21
N ARG A 585 -6.98 7.68 -3.52
CA ARG A 585 -6.87 7.75 -2.06
C ARG A 585 -5.98 8.92 -1.66
N PRO A 586 -6.36 9.70 -0.63
CA PRO A 586 -5.63 10.91 -0.23
C PRO A 586 -4.27 10.60 0.39
N GLN A 587 -4.05 9.38 0.88
CA GLN A 587 -2.79 8.98 1.51
C GLN A 587 -1.79 8.49 0.47
N PHE A 588 -0.65 9.15 0.43
CA PHE A 588 0.54 8.75 -0.33
C PHE A 588 1.75 8.88 0.60
N GLY A 589 2.68 7.95 0.55
CA GLY A 589 3.84 7.97 1.44
C GLY A 589 3.48 7.99 2.94
N ASN A 590 4.43 8.33 3.80
CA ASN A 590 4.19 8.52 5.22
C ASN A 590 3.60 9.90 5.51
N ASP A 591 2.80 9.97 6.59
CA ASP A 591 2.42 11.24 7.21
C ASP A 591 3.66 11.91 7.81
N ILE A 592 3.71 13.25 7.80
CA ILE A 592 4.83 14.04 8.34
C ILE A 592 5.24 13.58 9.75
N ALA A 593 4.28 13.29 10.60
CA ALA A 593 4.56 12.87 11.96
C ALA A 593 5.21 11.50 12.07
N VAL A 594 4.79 10.59 11.19
CA VAL A 594 5.38 9.25 11.11
C VAL A 594 6.79 9.34 10.51
N ALA A 595 6.96 10.12 9.45
CA ALA A 595 8.25 10.32 8.81
C ALA A 595 9.27 10.97 9.75
N ASP A 596 8.85 11.99 10.49
CA ASP A 596 9.68 12.72 11.46
C ASP A 596 10.10 11.82 12.63
N ALA A 597 9.18 11.02 13.16
CA ALA A 597 9.50 10.05 14.21
C ALA A 597 10.48 8.96 13.73
N ILE A 598 10.32 8.48 12.48
CA ILE A 598 11.26 7.52 11.90
C ILE A 598 12.63 8.18 11.68
N TRP A 599 12.67 9.40 11.17
CA TRP A 599 13.91 10.17 11.00
C TRP A 599 14.66 10.34 12.31
N THR A 600 13.98 10.71 13.39
CA THR A 600 14.55 10.79 14.73
C THR A 600 15.14 9.44 15.17
N ASN A 601 14.42 8.33 14.94
CA ASN A 601 14.92 7.00 15.27
C ASN A 601 16.09 6.53 14.40
N ILE A 602 16.24 7.03 13.18
CA ILE A 602 17.42 6.77 12.35
C ILE A 602 18.66 7.43 12.96
N HIS A 603 18.54 8.68 13.47
CA HIS A 603 19.67 9.45 13.98
C HIS A 603 19.93 9.24 15.47
N VAL A 604 18.89 8.94 16.24
CA VAL A 604 18.96 8.69 17.68
C VAL A 604 18.27 7.36 18.00
N PRO A 605 18.80 6.23 17.53
CA PRO A 605 18.15 4.93 17.64
C PRO A 605 18.08 4.44 19.09
N ILE A 606 17.05 3.64 19.37
CA ILE A 606 17.10 2.70 20.47
C ILE A 606 17.90 1.48 19.99
N THR A 607 19.11 1.31 20.51
CA THR A 607 19.97 0.21 20.11
C THR A 607 19.46 -1.12 20.67
N GLU A 608 19.92 -2.22 20.08
CA GLU A 608 19.59 -3.56 20.60
C GLU A 608 20.09 -3.76 22.03
N GLU A 609 21.25 -3.18 22.37
CA GLU A 609 21.77 -3.22 23.71
C GLU A 609 20.88 -2.50 24.72
N MET A 610 20.37 -1.31 24.36
CA MET A 610 19.41 -0.57 25.19
C MET A 610 18.13 -1.39 25.42
N ILE A 611 17.64 -2.07 24.39
CA ILE A 611 16.46 -2.94 24.50
C ILE A 611 16.74 -4.17 25.36
N ARG A 612 17.94 -4.79 25.23
CA ARG A 612 18.33 -5.98 26.00
C ARG A 612 18.53 -5.69 27.50
N THR A 613 19.02 -4.50 27.81
CA THR A 613 19.32 -4.08 29.18
C THR A 613 18.19 -3.26 29.80
N LEU A 614 17.32 -2.68 29.01
CA LEU A 614 16.30 -1.67 29.38
C LEU A 614 16.94 -0.51 30.19
N VAL A 615 18.19 -0.24 29.94
CA VAL A 615 18.91 0.89 30.50
C VAL A 615 19.05 1.92 29.41
N ASP A 616 18.50 3.10 29.67
CA ASP A 616 18.78 4.26 28.84
C ASP A 616 20.17 4.76 29.16
N THR A 617 21.08 4.71 28.20
CA THR A 617 22.33 5.46 28.32
C THR A 617 21.98 6.93 28.29
N PRO A 618 22.46 7.73 29.25
CA PRO A 618 22.09 9.14 29.34
C PRO A 618 22.36 9.80 27.99
N PRO A 619 21.36 10.47 27.44
CA PRO A 619 21.51 11.15 26.18
C PRO A 619 22.28 12.44 26.40
N ASP A 620 23.12 12.78 25.43
CA ASP A 620 23.47 14.18 25.19
C ASP A 620 22.26 15.00 24.65
N ALA A 621 21.10 14.38 24.52
CA ALA A 621 19.87 15.00 24.06
C ALA A 621 18.87 15.12 25.23
N THR A 622 18.58 16.33 25.59
CA THR A 622 17.47 16.71 26.47
C THR A 622 16.14 16.23 25.86
N PHE A 623 15.60 15.13 26.35
CA PHE A 623 14.20 14.79 26.12
C PHE A 623 13.37 15.74 26.99
N GLU A 624 12.89 16.79 26.38
CA GLU A 624 11.96 17.70 27.02
C GLU A 624 10.62 17.01 27.29
N ASP A 625 10.25 17.09 28.53
CA ASP A 625 9.12 16.40 29.10
C ASP A 625 7.82 17.14 28.82
N ASP A 626 6.96 16.60 27.99
CA ASP A 626 5.58 17.07 27.82
C ASP A 626 4.66 16.60 28.99
N LEU A 627 5.18 16.53 30.21
CA LEU A 627 4.39 16.15 31.40
C LEU A 627 3.16 17.02 31.63
N TYR A 628 3.20 18.26 31.19
CA TYR A 628 2.14 19.23 31.40
C TYR A 628 1.01 19.15 30.36
N TYR A 629 1.28 18.66 29.17
CA TYR A 629 0.33 18.62 28.05
C TYR A 629 0.09 17.19 27.60
N ARG A 630 -0.81 16.49 28.29
CA ARG A 630 -1.27 15.15 27.85
C ARG A 630 -2.37 15.31 26.81
N ASP A 631 -2.18 14.72 25.63
CA ASP A 631 -3.19 14.73 24.57
C ASP A 631 -4.38 13.76 24.81
N ASN A 632 -4.31 12.91 25.85
CA ASN A 632 -5.37 12.00 26.23
C ASN A 632 -6.00 12.42 27.54
N LEU A 633 -7.14 13.05 27.44
CA LEU A 633 -8.05 13.35 28.55
C LEU A 633 -8.75 12.06 29.01
N ASP A 634 -8.19 11.35 29.97
CA ASP A 634 -8.87 10.27 30.69
C ASP A 634 -10.03 10.82 31.55
N ALA A 635 -10.90 9.91 32.00
CA ALA A 635 -12.10 10.27 32.80
C ALA A 635 -11.79 11.16 34.03
N ARG A 636 -10.56 11.11 34.58
CA ARG A 636 -10.06 12.00 35.62
C ARG A 636 -10.00 13.47 35.17
N ASP A 637 -9.76 13.72 33.90
CA ASP A 637 -9.65 15.09 33.36
C ASP A 637 -11.00 15.79 33.26
N ARG A 638 -12.12 15.07 33.30
CA ARG A 638 -13.45 15.69 33.39
C ARG A 638 -13.65 16.41 34.72
N ILE A 639 -13.13 15.84 35.81
CA ILE A 639 -13.21 16.46 37.15
C ILE A 639 -12.33 17.71 37.20
N LEU A 640 -11.16 17.68 36.56
CA LEU A 640 -10.24 18.81 36.51
C LEU A 640 -10.67 19.92 35.54
N ARG A 641 -11.57 19.63 34.60
CA ARG A 641 -12.03 20.64 33.60
C ARG A 641 -12.61 21.89 34.24
N ASP A 642 -13.39 21.74 35.31
CA ASP A 642 -14.00 22.85 36.01
C ASP A 642 -12.95 23.66 36.79
N VAL A 643 -11.95 22.98 37.35
CA VAL A 643 -10.79 23.61 38.02
C VAL A 643 -9.97 24.39 37.02
N TYR A 644 -9.66 23.82 35.85
CA TYR A 644 -8.95 24.52 34.76
C TYR A 644 -9.78 25.68 34.22
N GLY A 645 -11.08 25.53 34.09
CA GLY A 645 -12.00 26.60 33.70
C GLY A 645 -12.01 27.75 34.70
N PHE A 646 -11.95 27.43 35.99
CA PHE A 646 -11.84 28.42 37.06
C PHE A 646 -10.50 29.15 37.02
N HIS A 647 -9.37 28.44 36.98
CA HIS A 647 -8.04 29.03 36.86
C HIS A 647 -7.91 29.90 35.63
N ASN A 648 -8.49 29.51 34.51
CA ASN A 648 -8.47 30.29 33.28
C ASN A 648 -9.24 31.60 33.40
N ARG A 649 -10.35 31.64 34.17
CA ARG A 649 -11.09 32.87 34.47
C ARG A 649 -10.28 33.77 35.36
N ILE A 650 -9.68 33.26 36.43
CA ILE A 650 -8.81 34.07 37.32
C ILE A 650 -7.63 34.68 36.52
N LYS A 651 -7.00 33.89 35.65
CA LYS A 651 -5.96 34.41 34.76
C LYS A 651 -6.48 35.51 33.84
N ASP A 652 -7.66 35.33 33.23
CA ASP A 652 -8.25 36.39 32.36
C ASP A 652 -8.52 37.69 33.10
N ASP A 653 -9.01 37.60 34.33
CA ASP A 653 -9.25 38.76 35.18
C ASP A 653 -7.93 39.45 35.58
N LEU A 654 -6.88 38.69 35.91
CA LEU A 654 -5.54 39.23 36.18
C LEU A 654 -4.96 39.96 34.96
N TYR A 655 -5.07 39.38 33.76
CA TYR A 655 -4.61 40.02 32.53
C TYR A 655 -5.34 41.34 32.29
N ARG A 656 -6.68 41.38 32.45
CA ARG A 656 -7.50 42.57 32.22
C ARG A 656 -7.23 43.66 33.24
N SER A 657 -6.96 43.29 34.48
CA SER A 657 -6.72 44.27 35.56
C SER A 657 -5.30 44.80 35.57
N SER A 658 -4.31 44.00 35.10
CA SER A 658 -2.91 44.33 35.26
C SER A 658 -2.24 44.85 33.98
N ILE A 659 -2.78 44.53 32.80
CA ILE A 659 -2.17 44.85 31.49
C ILE A 659 -3.01 45.87 30.76
N LYS A 660 -2.39 46.98 30.36
CA LYS A 660 -2.98 48.02 29.51
C LYS A 660 -2.52 47.88 28.07
N ALA A 661 -3.33 48.33 27.13
CA ALA A 661 -2.94 48.35 25.73
C ALA A 661 -1.63 49.14 25.55
N GLY A 662 -0.66 48.57 24.87
CA GLY A 662 0.66 49.19 24.66
C GLY A 662 1.74 48.75 25.66
N ASP A 663 1.40 48.06 26.75
CA ASP A 663 2.37 47.57 27.72
C ASP A 663 3.28 46.47 27.10
N SER A 664 4.45 46.26 27.73
CA SER A 664 5.31 45.11 27.45
C SER A 664 5.08 44.02 28.49
N LEU A 665 4.84 42.79 28.05
CA LEU A 665 4.54 41.62 28.87
C LEU A 665 5.68 40.62 28.82
N LEU A 666 6.20 40.21 30.00
CA LEU A 666 7.04 39.04 30.13
C LEU A 666 6.21 37.94 30.74
N GLU A 667 6.09 36.82 30.02
CA GLU A 667 5.39 35.63 30.51
C GLU A 667 6.37 34.48 30.75
N LEU A 668 6.50 34.11 32.02
CA LEU A 668 7.31 32.97 32.45
C LEU A 668 6.50 31.69 32.38
N ALA A 669 7.13 30.59 31.91
CA ALA A 669 6.48 29.32 31.66
C ALA A 669 5.32 29.43 30.64
N VAL A 670 5.59 30.04 29.49
CA VAL A 670 4.61 30.35 28.46
C VAL A 670 3.97 29.07 27.86
N GLY A 671 4.64 27.93 27.98
CA GLY A 671 4.20 26.66 27.46
C GLY A 671 3.91 26.73 25.98
N ARG A 672 2.76 26.21 25.58
CA ARG A 672 2.26 26.27 24.21
C ARG A 672 1.46 27.53 23.89
N ALA A 673 1.79 28.65 24.53
CA ALA A 673 1.07 29.93 24.45
C ALA A 673 -0.42 29.78 24.76
N GLY A 674 -0.76 29.15 25.90
CA GLY A 674 -2.13 28.93 26.34
C GLY A 674 -2.91 30.25 26.51
N ASP A 675 -2.23 31.35 26.81
CA ASP A 675 -2.79 32.65 27.10
C ASP A 675 -2.84 33.60 25.89
N LEU A 676 -2.51 33.13 24.68
CA LEU A 676 -2.48 33.92 23.44
C LEU A 676 -3.76 34.75 23.20
N LEU A 677 -4.95 34.17 23.45
CA LEU A 677 -6.22 34.86 23.30
C LEU A 677 -6.40 36.00 24.34
N LYS A 678 -5.75 35.88 25.50
CA LYS A 678 -5.74 36.94 26.53
C LYS A 678 -4.86 38.10 26.08
N TRP A 679 -3.68 37.83 25.48
CA TRP A 679 -2.82 38.85 24.87
C TRP A 679 -3.53 39.63 23.76
N LYS A 680 -4.25 38.88 22.86
CA LYS A 680 -5.03 39.53 21.79
C LYS A 680 -6.08 40.51 22.35
N ARG A 681 -6.67 40.21 23.51
CA ARG A 681 -7.70 41.05 24.15
C ARG A 681 -7.12 42.24 24.87
N THR A 682 -6.00 42.07 25.59
CA THR A 682 -5.34 43.16 26.34
C THR A 682 -4.44 44.04 25.49
N LYS A 683 -4.06 43.60 24.29
CA LYS A 683 -3.28 44.32 23.27
C LYS A 683 -1.94 44.89 23.79
N PRO A 684 -1.08 44.09 24.44
CA PRO A 684 0.27 44.55 24.75
C PRO A 684 1.02 44.88 23.44
N SER A 685 1.99 45.81 23.49
CA SER A 685 2.84 46.14 22.35
C SER A 685 3.91 45.09 22.08
N LEU A 686 4.36 44.38 23.14
CA LEU A 686 5.37 43.35 23.08
C LEU A 686 5.01 42.27 24.09
N VAL A 687 5.16 40.99 23.65
CA VAL A 687 5.10 39.83 24.54
C VAL A 687 6.39 39.01 24.40
N VAL A 688 7.07 38.81 25.50
CA VAL A 688 8.23 37.92 25.58
C VAL A 688 7.83 36.70 26.41
N GLY A 689 7.71 35.57 25.76
CA GLY A 689 7.41 34.30 26.41
C GLY A 689 8.66 33.46 26.63
N VAL A 690 8.87 32.95 27.84
CA VAL A 690 10.00 32.08 28.19
C VAL A 690 9.47 30.75 28.72
N ASP A 691 10.04 29.64 28.26
CA ASP A 691 9.74 28.30 28.77
C ASP A 691 11.00 27.45 28.82
N SER A 692 11.06 26.51 29.76
CA SER A 692 12.16 25.54 29.87
C SER A 692 12.05 24.44 28.82
N SER A 693 10.85 24.21 28.29
CA SER A 693 10.60 23.19 27.28
C SER A 693 10.68 23.78 25.87
N MET A 694 11.75 23.47 25.15
CA MET A 694 11.91 23.86 23.75
C MET A 694 10.77 23.30 22.89
N SER A 695 10.30 22.09 23.17
CA SER A 695 9.19 21.50 22.41
C SER A 695 7.87 22.25 22.57
N CYS A 696 7.61 22.84 23.73
CA CYS A 696 6.46 23.71 23.94
C CYS A 696 6.51 24.97 23.07
N ILE A 697 7.68 25.45 22.72
CA ILE A 697 7.88 26.63 21.88
C ILE A 697 7.88 26.23 20.39
N THR A 698 8.71 25.24 20.01
CA THR A 698 9.08 24.96 18.62
C THR A 698 8.27 23.87 17.95
N SER A 699 7.49 23.07 18.69
CA SER A 699 6.74 21.96 18.11
C SER A 699 5.88 22.40 16.92
N PRO A 700 6.04 21.77 15.73
CA PRO A 700 5.28 22.13 14.53
C PRO A 700 3.79 21.81 14.62
N ARG A 701 3.37 21.01 15.60
CA ARG A 701 1.96 20.64 15.81
C ARG A 701 1.25 21.52 16.80
N GLN A 702 1.88 21.82 17.93
CA GLN A 702 1.19 22.41 19.08
C GLN A 702 2.07 23.42 19.82
N GLY A 703 3.25 23.75 19.32
CA GLY A 703 4.14 24.73 19.95
C GLY A 703 3.57 26.15 19.94
N ALA A 704 4.14 27.01 20.78
CA ALA A 704 3.72 28.42 20.88
C ALA A 704 3.84 29.17 19.56
N CYS A 705 4.93 28.93 18.80
CA CYS A 705 5.16 29.58 17.50
C CYS A 705 4.11 29.18 16.47
N VAL A 706 3.79 27.88 16.33
CA VAL A 706 2.76 27.43 15.38
C VAL A 706 1.38 27.92 15.75
N ARG A 707 1.08 27.97 17.06
CA ARG A 707 -0.19 28.50 17.54
C ARG A 707 -0.32 30.00 17.22
N TYR A 708 0.74 30.77 17.44
CA TYR A 708 0.77 32.20 17.08
C TYR A 708 0.56 32.40 15.57
N LEU A 709 1.25 31.64 14.73
CA LEU A 709 1.12 31.73 13.26
C LEU A 709 -0.30 31.40 12.78
N LYS A 710 -0.91 30.34 13.34
CA LYS A 710 -2.30 29.95 13.02
C LYS A 710 -3.34 30.98 13.46
N GLU A 711 -3.07 31.71 14.53
CA GLU A 711 -3.96 32.77 15.02
C GLU A 711 -3.74 34.12 14.30
N LYS A 712 -2.60 34.28 13.63
CA LYS A 712 -2.29 35.49 12.83
C LYS A 712 -2.83 35.38 11.41
N ALA A 713 -2.90 34.12 10.86
CA ALA A 713 -3.46 33.83 9.54
C ALA A 713 -4.99 33.89 9.58
#